data_63902dba7a687756231171a3ab0cab05
#
_entry.id   63902dba7a687756231171a3ab0cab05
#
_cell.length_a   1.000
_cell.length_b   1.000
_cell.length_c   1.000
_cell.angle_alpha   90.00
_cell.angle_beta   90.00
_cell.angle_gamma   90.00
#
_symmetry.space_group_name_H-M   'P 1'
#
loop_
_entity.id
_entity.type
_entity.pdbx_description
1 polymer ?
#
loop_
_entity_poly.entity_id
_entity_poly.type
_entity_poly.pdbx_seq_one_letter_code
_entity_poly.pdbx_strand_id
1 'polypeptide(L)'
;MKTFTKSALVSASILFFCGICWASEGYRTYGMAELQNIHCMGNGKLCVYGREGEIFQIFGSPYSGPSMLGLLSDDETAQLETSSRRTRGTAIWEHSLTGDDGKTVATICDFVSYSGNALVRRIVSDREIGFDCGACFEERYRIHADAMSFEPADLEGFESAWKVTIAPGVPFYSRYKSGGGYSYYIATAGKARIVSFEEASKMLHIEAEPGESLIYVIASDKDGEGSTPNLEENARTIAETSWRKLRRECRREWREYSGPQRKIDSKALARKDRRELREAVDNVGTILKAQQGEEGGVLAGIVYHMVYVRDHYGVSRAMLALGHSEEARKVLQFYFDIFSEYGYIRNAQAAGWKGVFHPHENDETEITGYLIVQAFDYYEKTGDAAFIEKIMPMLEWAASAQQKNIVKGMLPFNGDETYIAGGVVPRSVMYHGSAEATLLFIEGGNKLLDFVSSRGLWSDEKTDSLRKDIDTCTSLYRSNFFVDGRFYLNNPEREEGIEYPETRPGVCLYPGYLDHYLETYHYKGPLYFCKDCMERDMSEIEIPAPQRYSIPSAFLFPFYIDASLFTEEEKENLLQEVIDLYLKTGKISSQDRILGYDYGMFLYALARTGNPLAGEVYRKMMDMRDETGAWVEYYVDGVPNGCPCRPWESGINIEAALEYAASGTTSNP
;
A
#
# COMPACT_ATOMS: atom_id res chain seq x y z
N MET A 1 -35.72 -28.52 -36.64
CA MET A 1 -34.77 -29.60 -36.55
C MET A 1 -33.39 -29.07 -36.89
N LYS A 2 -32.57 -28.83 -35.91
CA LYS A 2 -31.09 -28.97 -35.89
C LYS A 2 -30.60 -28.49 -34.53
N THR A 3 -29.95 -29.38 -33.91
CA THR A 3 -29.40 -29.51 -32.59
C THR A 3 -28.42 -28.40 -32.20
N PHE A 4 -28.66 -27.79 -31.05
CA PHE A 4 -27.66 -27.00 -30.34
C PHE A 4 -26.84 -27.95 -29.45
N THR A 5 -25.56 -28.01 -29.70
CA THR A 5 -24.58 -28.66 -28.84
C THR A 5 -24.26 -27.74 -27.65
N LYS A 6 -24.54 -28.26 -26.46
CA LYS A 6 -24.13 -27.66 -25.19
C LYS A 6 -22.63 -27.78 -25.02
N SER A 7 -21.92 -26.66 -24.98
CA SER A 7 -20.56 -26.62 -24.44
C SER A 7 -20.63 -26.69 -22.92
N ALA A 8 -20.01 -27.71 -22.39
CA ALA A 8 -19.88 -27.91 -20.96
C ALA A 8 -18.91 -26.88 -20.39
N LEU A 9 -19.39 -26.00 -19.49
CA LEU A 9 -18.54 -25.27 -18.55
C LEU A 9 -17.99 -26.29 -17.56
N VAL A 10 -16.68 -26.48 -17.59
CA VAL A 10 -15.94 -27.18 -16.56
C VAL A 10 -15.81 -26.21 -15.39
N SER A 11 -16.63 -26.40 -14.36
CA SER A 11 -16.41 -25.79 -13.05
C SER A 11 -15.16 -26.42 -12.44
N ALA A 12 -14.05 -25.71 -12.48
CA ALA A 12 -12.88 -26.06 -11.69
C ALA A 12 -13.20 -25.72 -10.23
N SER A 13 -13.56 -26.73 -9.47
CA SER A 13 -13.60 -26.66 -8.01
C SER A 13 -12.18 -26.42 -7.52
N ILE A 14 -11.89 -25.21 -7.06
CA ILE A 14 -10.65 -24.88 -6.39
C ILE A 14 -10.74 -25.55 -5.01
N LEU A 15 -10.11 -26.70 -4.90
CA LEU A 15 -9.76 -27.31 -3.62
C LEU A 15 -8.69 -26.42 -2.98
N PHE A 16 -9.05 -25.75 -1.89
CA PHE A 16 -8.11 -25.11 -0.99
C PHE A 16 -7.18 -26.18 -0.41
N PHE A 17 -6.02 -26.34 -1.03
CA PHE A 17 -4.88 -26.94 -0.36
C PHE A 17 -4.11 -25.83 0.32
N CYS A 18 -4.17 -25.79 1.65
CA CYS A 18 -3.21 -25.11 2.48
C CYS A 18 -1.87 -25.86 2.33
N GLY A 19 -1.08 -25.48 1.35
CA GLY A 19 0.20 -26.11 1.04
C GLY A 19 1.15 -25.06 0.51
N ILE A 20 2.15 -24.71 1.31
CA ILE A 20 3.34 -24.04 0.82
C ILE A 20 3.92 -24.98 -0.25
N CYS A 21 3.84 -24.58 -1.53
CA CYS A 21 4.40 -25.38 -2.62
C CYS A 21 5.92 -25.44 -2.46
N TRP A 22 6.45 -26.63 -2.26
CA TRP A 22 7.86 -26.92 -2.42
C TRP A 22 8.19 -26.83 -3.92
N ALA A 23 8.97 -25.83 -4.29
CA ALA A 23 9.45 -25.75 -5.67
C ALA A 23 10.48 -26.85 -5.94
N SER A 24 10.66 -27.22 -7.22
CA SER A 24 11.54 -28.31 -7.68
C SER A 24 13.03 -28.15 -7.35
N GLU A 25 13.44 -27.08 -6.67
CA GLU A 25 14.81 -26.76 -6.25
C GLU A 25 14.98 -26.53 -4.74
N GLY A 26 13.94 -26.82 -3.93
CA GLY A 26 14.06 -26.81 -2.47
C GLY A 26 13.80 -25.47 -1.76
N TYR A 27 13.71 -24.35 -2.48
CA TYR A 27 13.40 -23.06 -1.85
C TYR A 27 11.93 -22.94 -1.43
N ARG A 28 11.68 -22.27 -0.31
CA ARG A 28 10.31 -21.90 0.07
C ARG A 28 9.86 -20.66 -0.70
N THR A 29 8.83 -20.82 -1.51
CA THR A 29 8.21 -19.74 -2.28
C THR A 29 6.73 -19.67 -1.98
N TYR A 30 6.11 -18.52 -2.27
CA TYR A 30 4.68 -18.31 -2.13
C TYR A 30 4.14 -17.49 -3.31
N GLY A 31 2.88 -17.72 -3.66
CA GLY A 31 2.14 -16.91 -4.62
C GLY A 31 1.28 -15.83 -3.94
N MET A 32 0.87 -14.83 -4.72
CA MET A 32 0.01 -13.75 -4.23
C MET A 32 -1.29 -14.23 -3.57
N ALA A 33 -1.91 -15.29 -4.13
CA ALA A 33 -3.16 -15.82 -3.61
C ALA A 33 -3.03 -16.44 -2.21
N GLU A 34 -1.81 -16.79 -1.81
CA GLU A 34 -1.52 -17.41 -0.51
C GLU A 34 -1.35 -16.36 0.61
N LEU A 35 -1.15 -15.09 0.23
CA LEU A 35 -0.88 -13.99 1.15
C LEU A 35 -2.15 -13.36 1.74
N GLN A 36 -3.20 -14.09 2.02
CA GLN A 36 -4.38 -13.55 2.71
C GLN A 36 -4.22 -13.57 4.23
N ASN A 37 -4.94 -12.69 4.93
CA ASN A 37 -4.89 -12.54 6.39
C ASN A 37 -3.50 -12.19 6.95
N ILE A 38 -2.72 -11.43 6.17
CA ILE A 38 -1.37 -11.01 6.55
C ILE A 38 -1.45 -9.82 7.52
N HIS A 39 -0.73 -9.94 8.62
CA HIS A 39 -0.49 -8.83 9.54
C HIS A 39 0.93 -8.26 9.39
N CYS A 40 1.13 -7.02 9.82
CA CYS A 40 2.43 -6.37 9.79
C CYS A 40 2.90 -5.94 11.19
N MET A 41 4.23 -5.91 11.35
CA MET A 41 4.94 -5.36 12.50
C MET A 41 6.06 -4.47 11.96
N GLY A 42 6.34 -3.34 12.62
CA GLY A 42 7.42 -2.46 12.16
C GLY A 42 7.82 -1.44 13.22
N ASN A 43 9.06 -0.94 13.08
CA ASN A 43 9.64 0.10 13.93
C ASN A 43 10.18 1.31 13.14
N GLY A 44 9.90 1.35 11.82
CA GLY A 44 10.41 2.35 10.90
C GLY A 44 11.71 1.98 10.20
N LYS A 45 12.42 0.95 10.65
CA LYS A 45 13.68 0.42 10.08
C LYS A 45 13.54 -1.02 9.61
N LEU A 46 12.72 -1.79 10.28
CA LEU A 46 12.39 -3.18 9.97
C LEU A 46 10.88 -3.33 9.86
N CYS A 47 10.39 -3.87 8.74
CA CYS A 47 8.99 -4.19 8.49
C CYS A 47 8.83 -5.68 8.26
N VAL A 48 7.95 -6.31 9.00
CA VAL A 48 7.78 -7.76 9.02
C VAL A 48 6.32 -8.09 8.74
N TYR A 49 6.09 -9.06 7.85
CA TYR A 49 4.76 -9.55 7.51
C TYR A 49 4.63 -11.03 7.86
N GLY A 50 3.52 -11.39 8.47
CA GLY A 50 3.28 -12.75 8.91
C GLY A 50 1.80 -13.11 9.01
N ARG A 51 1.53 -14.40 9.21
CA ARG A 51 0.20 -14.98 9.43
C ARG A 51 0.32 -16.20 10.31
N GLU A 52 -0.54 -16.33 11.32
CA GLU A 52 -0.67 -17.55 12.13
C GLU A 52 0.64 -18.08 12.72
N GLY A 53 1.54 -17.18 13.12
CA GLY A 53 2.86 -17.56 13.64
C GLY A 53 3.93 -17.75 12.56
N GLU A 54 3.57 -17.76 11.29
CA GLU A 54 4.51 -17.77 10.18
C GLU A 54 4.96 -16.33 9.86
N ILE A 55 6.24 -16.10 9.60
CA ILE A 55 6.80 -14.86 9.09
C ILE A 55 7.24 -15.10 7.66
N PHE A 56 6.52 -14.51 6.71
CA PHE A 56 6.79 -14.71 5.27
C PHE A 56 7.83 -13.77 4.73
N GLN A 57 7.88 -12.53 5.25
CA GLN A 57 8.78 -11.50 4.74
C GLN A 57 9.33 -10.62 5.85
N ILE A 58 10.62 -10.37 5.78
CA ILE A 58 11.35 -9.46 6.65
C ILE A 58 12.04 -8.43 5.76
N PHE A 59 11.57 -7.18 5.79
CA PHE A 59 12.11 -6.05 5.06
C PHE A 59 12.89 -5.12 5.98
N GLY A 60 14.06 -4.71 5.58
CA GLY A 60 14.88 -3.73 6.32
C GLY A 60 16.27 -4.23 6.63
N SER A 61 17.20 -3.36 6.93
CA SER A 61 17.33 -2.03 6.35
C SER A 61 17.93 -2.10 4.97
N PRO A 62 17.48 -1.43 3.94
CA PRO A 62 16.47 -0.36 3.91
C PRO A 62 15.02 -0.87 4.00
N TYR A 63 14.11 0.00 4.41
CA TYR A 63 12.72 -0.35 4.67
C TYR A 63 11.98 -0.86 3.43
N SER A 64 12.27 -0.32 2.25
CA SER A 64 11.78 -0.80 0.95
C SER A 64 12.67 -1.88 0.32
N GLY A 65 13.60 -2.47 1.05
CA GLY A 65 14.52 -3.47 0.54
C GLY A 65 13.82 -4.74 0.02
N PRO A 66 14.53 -5.54 -0.81
CA PRO A 66 14.00 -6.86 -1.14
C PRO A 66 13.89 -7.71 0.12
N SER A 67 12.79 -8.40 0.28
CA SER A 67 12.65 -9.41 1.32
C SER A 67 12.97 -10.78 0.73
N MET A 68 13.92 -11.45 1.36
CA MET A 68 14.33 -12.79 0.99
C MET A 68 14.38 -13.74 2.20
N LEU A 69 14.01 -13.24 3.38
CA LEU A 69 14.02 -13.99 4.62
C LEU A 69 12.61 -14.24 5.14
N GLY A 70 12.38 -15.46 5.59
CA GLY A 70 11.23 -15.86 6.40
C GLY A 70 11.66 -16.59 7.67
N LEU A 71 10.70 -16.77 8.56
CA LEU A 71 10.81 -17.61 9.78
C LEU A 71 9.52 -18.40 9.89
N LEU A 72 9.55 -19.65 9.50
CA LEU A 72 8.41 -20.53 9.30
C LEU A 72 8.46 -21.69 10.29
N SER A 73 7.34 -22.31 10.58
CA SER A 73 7.29 -23.57 11.32
C SER A 73 7.86 -24.70 10.45
N ASP A 74 8.52 -25.68 11.07
CA ASP A 74 8.85 -26.92 10.38
C ASP A 74 7.58 -27.77 10.11
N ASP A 75 7.75 -28.89 9.41
CA ASP A 75 6.62 -29.73 8.98
C ASP A 75 5.80 -30.30 10.15
N GLU A 76 6.43 -30.55 11.32
CA GLU A 76 5.74 -31.06 12.49
C GLU A 76 4.97 -29.96 13.23
N THR A 77 5.60 -28.81 13.41
CA THR A 77 5.00 -27.64 14.05
C THR A 77 3.85 -27.06 13.22
N ALA A 78 4.00 -27.06 11.88
CA ALA A 78 2.98 -26.59 10.93
C ALA A 78 1.66 -27.38 10.97
N GLN A 79 1.66 -28.60 11.54
CA GLN A 79 0.45 -29.41 11.74
C GLN A 79 -0.39 -29.00 12.96
N LEU A 80 0.15 -28.11 13.81
CA LEU A 80 -0.57 -27.62 14.98
C LEU A 80 -1.60 -26.57 14.59
N GLU A 81 -2.77 -26.64 15.21
CA GLU A 81 -3.77 -25.59 15.05
C GLU A 81 -3.27 -24.29 15.70
N THR A 82 -3.21 -23.21 14.92
CA THR A 82 -2.72 -21.91 15.39
C THR A 82 -3.85 -20.91 15.52
N SER A 83 -3.93 -20.26 16.67
CA SER A 83 -4.79 -19.11 16.89
C SER A 83 -3.95 -17.87 17.20
N SER A 84 -4.28 -16.74 16.56
CA SER A 84 -3.49 -15.51 16.63
C SER A 84 -4.30 -14.36 17.18
N ARG A 85 -3.64 -13.50 17.97
CA ARG A 85 -4.24 -12.24 18.44
C ARG A 85 -3.18 -11.14 18.55
N ARG A 86 -3.59 -9.93 18.25
CA ARG A 86 -2.77 -8.74 18.45
C ARG A 86 -2.98 -8.16 19.86
N THR A 87 -1.91 -7.77 20.53
CA THR A 87 -2.03 -6.95 21.74
C THR A 87 -2.53 -5.56 21.36
N ARG A 88 -3.71 -5.19 21.81
CA ARG A 88 -4.38 -3.94 21.46
C ARG A 88 -3.48 -2.71 21.64
N GLY A 89 -3.55 -1.78 20.67
CA GLY A 89 -2.74 -0.56 20.63
C GLY A 89 -1.26 -0.80 20.35
N THR A 90 -0.90 -1.95 19.79
CA THR A 90 0.49 -2.30 19.46
C THR A 90 0.55 -3.21 18.24
N ALA A 91 1.72 -3.35 17.62
CA ALA A 91 2.00 -4.41 16.64
C ALA A 91 2.72 -5.61 17.30
N ILE A 92 2.29 -6.02 18.48
CA ILE A 92 2.75 -7.23 19.18
C ILE A 92 1.73 -8.32 18.97
N TRP A 93 2.15 -9.43 18.39
CA TRP A 93 1.31 -10.59 18.10
C TRP A 93 1.59 -11.73 19.07
N GLU A 94 0.54 -12.40 19.48
CA GLU A 94 0.58 -13.58 20.34
C GLU A 94 -0.13 -14.72 19.61
N HIS A 95 0.54 -15.88 19.51
CA HIS A 95 0.02 -17.07 18.85
C HIS A 95 -0.02 -18.21 19.86
N SER A 96 -1.06 -19.03 19.79
CA SER A 96 -1.21 -20.25 20.60
C SER A 96 -1.29 -21.43 19.65
N LEU A 97 -0.38 -22.38 19.81
CA LEU A 97 -0.33 -23.61 19.04
C LEU A 97 -0.99 -24.71 19.87
N THR A 98 -1.95 -25.38 19.28
CA THR A 98 -2.82 -26.39 19.95
C THR A 98 -2.62 -27.73 19.26
N GLY A 99 -2.41 -28.78 20.05
CA GLY A 99 -2.32 -30.14 19.56
C GLY A 99 -3.69 -30.77 19.29
N ASP A 100 -3.71 -31.98 18.74
CA ASP A 100 -4.91 -32.75 18.41
C ASP A 100 -5.84 -33.01 19.61
N ASP A 101 -5.30 -32.99 20.82
CA ASP A 101 -6.07 -33.15 22.08
C ASP A 101 -6.74 -31.87 22.56
N GLY A 102 -6.63 -30.76 21.77
CA GLY A 102 -7.20 -29.46 22.07
C GLY A 102 -6.44 -28.69 23.16
N LYS A 103 -5.24 -29.13 23.57
CA LYS A 103 -4.43 -28.43 24.55
C LYS A 103 -3.41 -27.53 23.86
N THR A 104 -3.19 -26.33 24.39
CA THR A 104 -2.11 -25.48 24.00
C THR A 104 -0.77 -26.09 24.37
N VAL A 105 0.05 -26.38 23.37
CA VAL A 105 1.39 -26.98 23.52
C VAL A 105 2.49 -25.94 23.44
N ALA A 106 2.22 -24.79 22.79
CA ALA A 106 3.15 -23.68 22.76
C ALA A 106 2.44 -22.34 22.67
N THR A 107 3.12 -21.30 23.14
CA THR A 107 2.74 -19.90 22.92
C THR A 107 3.91 -19.15 22.31
N ILE A 108 3.66 -18.37 21.26
CA ILE A 108 4.64 -17.53 20.57
C ILE A 108 4.25 -16.07 20.78
N CYS A 109 5.24 -15.20 20.99
CA CYS A 109 5.05 -13.75 21.04
C CYS A 109 6.04 -13.08 20.11
N ASP A 110 5.53 -12.47 19.05
CA ASP A 110 6.31 -11.78 18.01
C ASP A 110 6.17 -10.27 18.12
N PHE A 111 7.26 -9.56 17.98
CA PHE A 111 7.29 -8.11 17.86
C PHE A 111 8.62 -7.63 17.25
N VAL A 112 8.61 -6.43 16.68
CA VAL A 112 9.84 -5.74 16.23
C VAL A 112 10.32 -4.81 17.35
N SER A 113 11.58 -4.99 17.73
CA SER A 113 12.24 -4.19 18.78
C SER A 113 12.68 -2.83 18.25
N TYR A 114 12.50 -1.77 19.03
CA TYR A 114 13.04 -0.45 18.75
C TYR A 114 14.52 -0.32 19.15
N SER A 115 14.95 -1.04 20.18
CA SER A 115 16.37 -1.15 20.55
C SER A 115 16.98 -2.39 19.91
N GLY A 116 18.12 -2.24 19.24
CA GLY A 116 18.83 -3.34 18.57
C GLY A 116 18.17 -3.85 17.28
N ASN A 117 17.18 -3.13 16.76
CA ASN A 117 16.54 -3.33 15.44
C ASN A 117 16.35 -4.80 15.04
N ALA A 118 15.51 -5.53 15.74
CA ALA A 118 15.33 -6.97 15.56
C ALA A 118 13.87 -7.39 15.57
N LEU A 119 13.52 -8.38 14.74
CA LEU A 119 12.38 -9.24 15.01
C LEU A 119 12.72 -10.11 16.23
N VAL A 120 11.85 -10.12 17.22
CA VAL A 120 11.98 -10.91 18.44
C VAL A 120 10.82 -11.89 18.52
N ARG A 121 11.13 -13.18 18.44
CA ARG A 121 10.19 -14.27 18.68
C ARG A 121 10.50 -14.93 20.02
N ARG A 122 9.54 -14.87 20.93
CA ARG A 122 9.60 -15.62 22.19
C ARG A 122 8.66 -16.80 22.14
N ILE A 123 9.14 -17.97 22.51
CA ILE A 123 8.41 -19.23 22.52
C ILE A 123 8.40 -19.76 23.96
N VAL A 124 7.25 -20.27 24.40
CA VAL A 124 7.15 -21.10 25.59
C VAL A 124 6.39 -22.35 25.20
N SER A 125 7.02 -23.49 25.32
CA SER A 125 6.46 -24.78 24.92
C SER A 125 6.62 -25.85 26.00
N ASP A 126 5.77 -26.86 26.00
CA ASP A 126 5.86 -28.04 26.84
C ASP A 126 6.49 -29.24 26.11
N ARG A 127 6.75 -29.10 24.82
CA ARG A 127 7.45 -30.07 23.97
C ARG A 127 8.42 -29.37 23.02
N GLU A 128 9.21 -30.12 22.28
CA GLU A 128 10.06 -29.60 21.22
C GLU A 128 9.21 -29.05 20.09
N ILE A 129 9.65 -27.89 19.54
CA ILE A 129 9.01 -27.16 18.45
C ILE A 129 10.11 -26.71 17.48
N GLY A 130 9.92 -26.98 16.19
CA GLY A 130 10.88 -26.65 15.15
C GLY A 130 10.49 -25.44 14.32
N PHE A 131 11.52 -24.73 13.87
CA PHE A 131 11.37 -23.60 12.94
C PHE A 131 12.46 -23.63 11.87
N ASP A 132 12.08 -23.11 10.70
CA ASP A 132 12.98 -22.91 9.58
C ASP A 132 13.15 -21.40 9.33
N CYS A 133 14.40 -20.91 9.36
CA CYS A 133 14.70 -19.51 9.10
C CYS A 133 15.68 -19.38 7.95
N GLY A 134 15.29 -18.72 6.86
CA GLY A 134 16.14 -18.59 5.70
C GLY A 134 15.41 -18.07 4.47
N ALA A 135 15.81 -18.59 3.30
CA ALA A 135 15.27 -18.15 2.01
C ALA A 135 13.77 -18.41 1.90
N CYS A 136 13.00 -17.33 1.89
CA CYS A 136 11.57 -17.34 1.68
C CYS A 136 11.19 -16.11 0.88
N PHE A 137 10.60 -16.30 -0.31
CA PHE A 137 10.30 -15.18 -1.20
C PHE A 137 9.15 -15.51 -2.14
N GLU A 138 8.58 -14.48 -2.73
CA GLU A 138 7.60 -14.64 -3.79
C GLU A 138 8.25 -15.34 -5.00
N GLU A 139 7.53 -16.28 -5.62
CA GLU A 139 8.04 -17.17 -6.69
C GLU A 139 8.79 -16.41 -7.81
N ARG A 140 8.34 -15.22 -8.17
CA ARG A 140 9.00 -14.39 -9.20
C ARG A 140 10.43 -13.95 -8.85
N TYR A 141 10.82 -13.97 -7.57
CA TYR A 141 12.16 -13.59 -7.10
C TYR A 141 13.11 -14.79 -6.90
N ARG A 142 12.66 -15.99 -7.19
CA ARG A 142 13.41 -17.25 -7.04
C ARG A 142 14.81 -17.22 -7.70
N ILE A 143 14.93 -16.57 -8.84
CA ILE A 143 16.20 -16.42 -9.56
C ILE A 143 17.28 -15.67 -8.77
N HIS A 144 16.96 -15.09 -7.63
CA HIS A 144 17.88 -14.30 -6.80
C HIS A 144 18.33 -15.03 -5.53
N ALA A 145 17.91 -16.27 -5.31
CA ALA A 145 18.29 -17.04 -4.13
C ALA A 145 19.82 -17.21 -3.99
N ASP A 146 20.55 -17.29 -5.10
CA ASP A 146 22.01 -17.36 -5.12
C ASP A 146 22.72 -16.11 -4.59
N ALA A 147 21.98 -15.00 -4.46
CA ALA A 147 22.51 -13.77 -3.85
C ALA A 147 22.63 -13.86 -2.32
N MET A 148 22.12 -14.92 -1.70
CA MET A 148 22.17 -15.12 -0.25
C MET A 148 23.32 -16.04 0.12
N SER A 149 24.09 -15.62 1.12
CA SER A 149 25.12 -16.44 1.78
C SER A 149 24.84 -16.56 3.27
N PHE A 150 25.18 -17.72 3.82
CA PHE A 150 24.99 -18.05 5.23
C PHE A 150 26.31 -18.52 5.81
N GLU A 151 26.71 -17.98 6.95
CA GLU A 151 27.93 -18.36 7.65
C GLU A 151 27.70 -18.40 9.17
N PRO A 152 28.23 -19.39 9.89
CA PRO A 152 28.18 -19.41 11.34
C PRO A 152 28.83 -18.14 11.92
N ALA A 153 28.23 -17.60 12.98
CA ALA A 153 28.75 -16.44 13.69
C ALA A 153 28.93 -16.76 15.18
N ASP A 154 30.00 -16.28 15.75
CA ASP A 154 30.26 -16.38 17.20
C ASP A 154 29.86 -15.03 17.83
N LEU A 155 28.70 -15.00 18.46
CA LEU A 155 28.13 -13.82 19.09
C LEU A 155 27.97 -14.06 20.60
N GLU A 156 28.66 -13.25 21.40
CA GLU A 156 28.56 -13.31 22.86
C GLU A 156 27.10 -13.08 23.33
N GLY A 157 26.61 -13.92 24.21
CA GLY A 157 25.25 -13.82 24.78
C GLY A 157 24.16 -14.58 24.03
N PHE A 158 24.52 -15.32 22.97
CA PHE A 158 23.59 -16.18 22.22
C PHE A 158 24.02 -17.66 22.32
N GLU A 159 23.03 -18.56 22.22
CA GLU A 159 23.28 -20.02 22.19
C GLU A 159 23.84 -20.48 20.83
N SER A 160 23.33 -19.88 19.76
CA SER A 160 23.84 -20.05 18.40
C SER A 160 23.51 -18.84 17.55
N ALA A 161 24.35 -18.54 16.56
CA ALA A 161 24.11 -17.45 15.63
C ALA A 161 24.67 -17.76 14.25
N TRP A 162 24.01 -17.20 13.23
CA TRP A 162 24.46 -17.20 11.83
C TRP A 162 24.31 -15.82 11.25
N LYS A 163 25.25 -15.44 10.40
CA LYS A 163 25.17 -14.24 9.58
C LYS A 163 24.62 -14.61 8.23
N VAL A 164 23.60 -13.87 7.82
CA VAL A 164 23.00 -13.95 6.48
C VAL A 164 23.35 -12.66 5.75
N THR A 165 23.95 -12.79 4.57
CA THR A 165 24.29 -11.64 3.72
C THR A 165 23.55 -11.75 2.41
N ILE A 166 22.90 -10.66 1.99
CA ILE A 166 22.29 -10.50 0.70
C ILE A 166 23.20 -9.61 -0.14
N ALA A 167 23.68 -10.13 -1.28
CA ALA A 167 24.64 -9.46 -2.14
C ALA A 167 24.06 -8.17 -2.76
N PRO A 168 24.91 -7.20 -3.13
CA PRO A 168 24.50 -6.05 -3.92
C PRO A 168 23.88 -6.44 -5.26
N GLY A 169 23.01 -5.59 -5.78
CA GLY A 169 22.45 -5.75 -7.12
C GLY A 169 21.29 -6.73 -7.23
N VAL A 170 20.77 -7.25 -6.11
CA VAL A 170 19.54 -8.04 -6.11
C VAL A 170 18.41 -7.17 -6.62
N PRO A 171 17.70 -7.58 -7.67
CA PRO A 171 16.54 -6.88 -8.15
C PRO A 171 15.46 -6.84 -7.07
N PHE A 172 14.89 -5.68 -6.96
CA PHE A 172 13.81 -5.40 -6.06
C PHE A 172 12.67 -4.83 -6.90
N TYR A 173 11.49 -5.35 -6.73
CA TYR A 173 10.34 -4.94 -7.53
C TYR A 173 10.60 -5.03 -9.05
N SER A 174 11.16 -6.13 -9.50
CA SER A 174 11.48 -6.50 -10.90
C SER A 174 12.39 -5.56 -11.72
N ARG A 175 12.62 -4.32 -11.31
CA ARG A 175 13.38 -3.32 -12.09
C ARG A 175 14.52 -2.65 -11.35
N TYR A 176 14.42 -2.55 -10.05
CA TYR A 176 15.35 -1.81 -9.23
C TYR A 176 16.36 -2.77 -8.65
N LYS A 177 17.62 -2.39 -8.71
CA LYS A 177 18.69 -3.17 -8.09
C LYS A 177 19.09 -2.47 -6.81
N SER A 178 19.23 -3.24 -5.74
CA SER A 178 19.82 -2.72 -4.52
C SER A 178 21.22 -2.19 -4.80
N GLY A 179 21.49 -0.95 -4.39
CA GLY A 179 22.80 -0.33 -4.57
C GLY A 179 23.90 -0.99 -3.73
N GLY A 180 23.55 -1.56 -2.57
CA GLY A 180 24.46 -2.23 -1.64
C GLY A 180 23.93 -3.58 -1.17
N GLY A 181 24.81 -4.39 -0.61
CA GLY A 181 24.43 -5.59 0.14
C GLY A 181 24.01 -5.24 1.56
N TYR A 182 23.27 -6.11 2.20
CA TYR A 182 22.91 -5.98 3.60
C TYR A 182 22.90 -7.31 4.31
N SER A 183 23.04 -7.29 5.63
CA SER A 183 23.19 -8.50 6.42
C SER A 183 22.27 -8.50 7.63
N TYR A 184 21.98 -9.70 8.07
CA TYR A 184 21.26 -9.99 9.30
C TYR A 184 22.07 -10.95 10.16
N TYR A 185 21.83 -10.92 11.47
CA TYR A 185 22.12 -12.06 12.32
C TYR A 185 20.83 -12.80 12.65
N ILE A 186 20.82 -14.10 12.42
CA ILE A 186 19.83 -15.02 12.99
C ILE A 186 20.46 -15.61 14.22
N ALA A 187 19.90 -15.38 15.39
CA ALA A 187 20.46 -15.76 16.67
C ALA A 187 19.42 -16.35 17.60
N THR A 188 19.84 -17.25 18.46
CA THR A 188 18.96 -17.93 19.41
C THR A 188 19.44 -17.78 20.85
N ALA A 189 18.50 -17.88 21.79
CA ALA A 189 18.82 -17.88 23.22
C ALA A 189 17.83 -18.76 24.01
N GLY A 190 18.20 -19.10 25.23
CA GLY A 190 17.41 -19.93 26.12
C GLY A 190 17.44 -21.42 25.73
N LYS A 191 16.33 -21.97 25.28
CA LYS A 191 16.20 -23.35 24.88
C LYS A 191 16.21 -23.58 23.37
N ALA A 192 16.37 -22.50 22.57
CA ALA A 192 16.45 -22.59 21.13
C ALA A 192 17.90 -22.71 20.63
N ARG A 193 18.12 -23.52 19.60
CA ARG A 193 19.42 -23.69 18.91
C ARG A 193 19.23 -23.83 17.42
N ILE A 194 20.15 -23.28 16.64
CA ILE A 194 20.28 -23.57 15.20
C ILE A 194 21.04 -24.90 15.11
N VAL A 195 20.38 -25.94 14.65
CA VAL A 195 20.92 -27.30 14.65
C VAL A 195 21.59 -27.70 13.33
N SER A 196 21.11 -27.14 12.22
CA SER A 196 21.67 -27.42 10.91
C SER A 196 21.39 -26.28 9.90
N PHE A 197 22.13 -26.33 8.80
CA PHE A 197 21.93 -25.49 7.62
C PHE A 197 21.81 -26.37 6.39
N GLU A 198 20.77 -26.16 5.59
CA GLU A 198 20.58 -26.83 4.32
C GLU A 198 20.94 -25.89 3.18
N GLU A 199 22.04 -26.18 2.47
CA GLU A 199 22.53 -25.31 1.37
C GLU A 199 21.57 -25.28 0.18
N ALA A 200 20.86 -26.37 -0.13
CA ALA A 200 19.99 -26.48 -1.27
C ALA A 200 18.74 -25.59 -1.15
N SER A 201 18.20 -25.45 0.05
CA SER A 201 17.05 -24.62 0.36
C SER A 201 17.43 -23.25 0.94
N LYS A 202 18.73 -23.05 1.28
CA LYS A 202 19.20 -21.86 2.00
C LYS A 202 18.46 -21.65 3.33
N MET A 203 18.28 -22.73 4.10
CA MET A 203 17.46 -22.76 5.29
C MET A 203 18.24 -23.19 6.53
N LEU A 204 18.11 -22.45 7.60
CA LEU A 204 18.58 -22.80 8.94
C LEU A 204 17.47 -23.49 9.69
N HIS A 205 17.74 -24.67 10.21
CA HIS A 205 16.81 -25.40 11.08
C HIS A 205 17.05 -25.03 12.54
N ILE A 206 15.99 -24.67 13.25
CA ILE A 206 16.03 -24.20 14.63
C ILE A 206 15.12 -25.10 15.47
N GLU A 207 15.68 -25.71 16.50
CA GLU A 207 14.93 -26.48 17.49
C GLU A 207 14.77 -25.67 18.77
N ALA A 208 13.56 -25.64 19.31
CA ALA A 208 13.23 -25.06 20.61
C ALA A 208 12.77 -26.19 21.56
N GLU A 209 13.67 -26.61 22.48
CA GLU A 209 13.37 -27.58 23.51
C GLU A 209 12.26 -27.07 24.48
N PRO A 210 11.61 -27.97 25.24
CA PRO A 210 10.62 -27.54 26.24
C PRO A 210 11.15 -26.49 27.20
N GLY A 211 10.40 -25.39 27.33
CA GLY A 211 10.75 -24.24 28.16
C GLY A 211 10.63 -22.90 27.44
N GLU A 212 11.43 -21.91 27.86
CA GLU A 212 11.47 -20.58 27.26
C GLU A 212 12.61 -20.52 26.24
N SER A 213 12.26 -20.19 24.98
CA SER A 213 13.16 -20.04 23.84
C SER A 213 13.01 -18.66 23.20
N LEU A 214 14.08 -18.17 22.61
CA LEU A 214 14.10 -16.89 21.90
C LEU A 214 14.79 -17.07 20.54
N ILE A 215 14.18 -16.53 19.50
CA ILE A 215 14.74 -16.41 18.16
C ILE A 215 14.79 -14.93 17.81
N TYR A 216 15.88 -14.47 17.27
CA TYR A 216 16.09 -13.09 16.84
C TYR A 216 16.52 -13.05 15.38
N VAL A 217 15.92 -12.15 14.60
CA VAL A 217 16.45 -11.73 13.30
C VAL A 217 16.85 -10.26 13.45
N ILE A 218 18.15 -10.03 13.57
CA ILE A 218 18.73 -8.72 13.91
C ILE A 218 19.20 -8.08 12.62
N ALA A 219 18.74 -6.85 12.34
CA ALA A 219 19.11 -6.08 11.17
C ALA A 219 20.05 -4.91 11.53
N SER A 220 20.75 -4.36 10.54
CA SER A 220 21.42 -3.05 10.69
C SER A 220 20.39 -1.91 10.78
N ASP A 221 20.84 -0.72 11.17
CA ASP A 221 19.96 0.47 11.25
C ASP A 221 19.95 1.29 9.96
N LYS A 222 20.85 1.03 9.03
CA LYS A 222 21.04 1.82 7.82
C LYS A 222 20.89 0.99 6.57
N ASP A 223 20.59 1.67 5.49
CA ASP A 223 20.57 1.10 4.16
C ASP A 223 21.93 0.52 3.76
N GLY A 224 21.88 -0.42 2.84
CA GLY A 224 22.98 -1.26 2.48
C GLY A 224 24.00 -0.66 1.50
N GLU A 225 24.49 0.55 1.69
CA GLU A 225 25.62 1.06 0.90
C GLU A 225 26.95 0.30 1.21
N GLY A 226 26.97 -1.01 0.93
CA GLY A 226 28.18 -1.83 0.96
C GLY A 226 28.73 -2.16 2.35
N SER A 227 28.08 -1.73 3.41
CA SER A 227 28.41 -2.06 4.79
C SER A 227 27.15 -2.40 5.56
N THR A 228 27.31 -3.13 6.66
CA THR A 228 26.23 -3.40 7.63
C THR A 228 26.50 -2.59 8.90
N PRO A 229 26.46 -1.25 8.83
CA PRO A 229 26.77 -0.44 10.00
C PRO A 229 25.81 -0.77 11.12
N ASN A 230 26.33 -0.82 12.33
CA ASN A 230 25.60 -1.10 13.57
C ASN A 230 25.02 -2.52 13.71
N LEU A 231 25.31 -3.48 12.83
CA LEU A 231 24.79 -4.84 12.96
C LEU A 231 25.30 -5.51 14.23
N GLU A 232 26.62 -5.44 14.49
CA GLU A 232 27.26 -5.96 15.70
C GLU A 232 26.84 -5.20 16.96
N GLU A 233 26.60 -3.89 16.86
CA GLU A 233 26.10 -3.07 17.97
C GLU A 233 24.66 -3.45 18.31
N ASN A 234 23.82 -3.67 17.31
CA ASN A 234 22.47 -4.14 17.48
C ASN A 234 22.44 -5.54 18.11
N ALA A 235 23.29 -6.45 17.67
CA ALA A 235 23.43 -7.78 18.26
C ALA A 235 23.82 -7.71 19.74
N ARG A 236 24.82 -6.89 20.09
CA ARG A 236 25.22 -6.65 21.48
C ARG A 236 24.05 -6.06 22.31
N THR A 237 23.33 -5.07 21.76
CA THR A 237 22.18 -4.48 22.44
C THR A 237 21.09 -5.51 22.74
N ILE A 238 20.82 -6.42 21.79
CA ILE A 238 19.86 -7.52 21.99
C ILE A 238 20.36 -8.50 23.04
N ALA A 239 21.65 -8.91 22.99
CA ALA A 239 22.24 -9.84 23.97
C ALA A 239 22.19 -9.30 25.40
N GLU A 240 22.47 -8.00 25.59
CA GLU A 240 22.50 -7.33 26.89
C GLU A 240 21.11 -6.94 27.42
N THR A 241 20.05 -7.03 26.57
CA THR A 241 18.71 -6.55 26.91
C THR A 241 17.73 -7.73 27.01
N SER A 242 17.16 -7.95 28.18
CA SER A 242 16.15 -9.00 28.34
C SER A 242 14.93 -8.77 27.42
N TRP A 243 14.37 -9.85 26.88
CA TRP A 243 13.17 -9.77 26.02
C TRP A 243 12.00 -9.03 26.67
N ARG A 244 11.88 -9.10 28.00
CA ARG A 244 10.85 -8.38 28.76
C ARG A 244 11.06 -6.88 28.71
N LYS A 245 12.33 -6.40 28.69
CA LYS A 245 12.67 -5.00 28.53
C LYS A 245 12.40 -4.55 27.12
N LEU A 246 12.84 -5.29 26.10
CA LEU A 246 12.56 -5.01 24.67
C LEU A 246 11.05 -4.90 24.39
N ARG A 247 10.25 -5.86 24.90
CA ARG A 247 8.79 -5.83 24.76
C ARG A 247 8.16 -4.63 25.48
N ARG A 248 8.70 -4.23 26.62
CA ARG A 248 8.21 -3.05 27.37
C ARG A 248 8.50 -1.76 26.61
N GLU A 249 9.68 -1.63 26.01
CA GLU A 249 10.06 -0.54 25.15
C GLU A 249 9.15 -0.47 23.93
N CYS A 250 8.98 -1.56 23.22
CA CYS A 250 8.04 -1.66 22.10
C CYS A 250 6.63 -1.19 22.50
N ARG A 251 6.11 -1.65 23.65
CA ARG A 251 4.81 -1.18 24.17
C ARG A 251 4.77 0.30 24.52
N ARG A 252 5.88 0.88 24.95
CA ARG A 252 5.97 2.32 25.24
C ARG A 252 5.86 3.13 23.94
N GLU A 253 6.65 2.80 22.92
CA GLU A 253 6.63 3.47 21.62
C GLU A 253 5.22 3.43 21.00
N TRP A 254 4.57 2.27 21.03
CA TRP A 254 3.19 2.13 20.54
C TRP A 254 2.18 2.94 21.34
N ARG A 255 2.36 3.09 22.66
CA ARG A 255 1.50 3.95 23.50
C ARG A 255 1.71 5.42 23.21
N GLU A 256 2.94 5.84 22.95
CA GLU A 256 3.27 7.20 22.54
C GLU A 256 2.61 7.53 21.21
N TYR A 257 2.67 6.63 20.24
CA TYR A 257 1.95 6.78 18.97
C TYR A 257 0.43 6.83 19.16
N SER A 258 -0.15 5.91 19.91
CA SER A 258 -1.60 5.84 20.08
C SER A 258 -2.17 6.89 21.04
N GLY A 259 -1.32 7.59 21.79
CA GLY A 259 -1.73 8.63 22.76
C GLY A 259 -2.54 9.79 22.16
N PRO A 260 -2.12 10.37 21.02
CA PRO A 260 -2.86 11.42 20.31
C PRO A 260 -4.16 10.97 19.65
N GLN A 261 -4.38 9.67 19.54
CA GLN A 261 -5.52 9.13 18.81
C GLN A 261 -6.85 9.77 19.25
N ARG A 262 -7.58 10.30 18.27
CA ARG A 262 -8.83 11.01 18.50
C ARG A 262 -9.84 10.15 19.27
N LYS A 263 -10.46 10.68 20.30
CA LYS A 263 -11.61 10.03 20.93
C LYS A 263 -12.78 10.05 19.96
N ILE A 264 -13.21 8.87 19.54
CA ILE A 264 -14.30 8.71 18.60
C ILE A 264 -15.62 9.02 19.33
N ASP A 265 -16.33 10.04 18.87
CA ASP A 265 -17.74 10.22 19.25
C ASP A 265 -18.59 9.28 18.40
N SER A 266 -18.98 8.20 18.99
CA SER A 266 -19.77 7.13 18.33
C SER A 266 -21.07 6.87 19.05
N LYS A 267 -21.62 7.89 19.76
CA LYS A 267 -22.85 7.72 20.55
C LYS A 267 -24.06 7.37 19.69
N ALA A 268 -24.06 7.83 18.43
CA ALA A 268 -25.11 7.54 17.46
C ALA A 268 -25.12 6.08 16.99
N LEU A 269 -23.98 5.36 17.09
CA LEU A 269 -23.87 3.98 16.67
C LEU A 269 -24.45 2.99 17.69
N ALA A 270 -25.00 1.88 17.21
CA ALA A 270 -25.37 0.73 18.05
C ALA A 270 -24.15 0.20 18.82
N ARG A 271 -24.37 -0.48 19.96
CA ARG A 271 -23.28 -0.97 20.83
C ARG A 271 -22.31 -1.91 20.10
N LYS A 272 -22.82 -2.76 19.20
CA LYS A 272 -22.02 -3.68 18.39
C LYS A 272 -21.12 -2.88 17.44
N ASP A 273 -21.69 -2.02 16.61
CA ASP A 273 -20.99 -1.22 15.60
C ASP A 273 -19.93 -0.31 16.23
N ARG A 274 -20.23 0.23 17.41
CA ARG A 274 -19.30 1.04 18.21
C ARG A 274 -18.07 0.27 18.68
N ARG A 275 -18.23 -1.02 19.02
CA ARG A 275 -17.12 -1.89 19.38
C ARG A 275 -16.27 -2.20 18.15
N GLU A 276 -16.92 -2.55 17.05
CA GLU A 276 -16.25 -2.88 15.78
C GLU A 276 -15.49 -1.69 15.22
N LEU A 277 -16.07 -0.49 15.27
CA LEU A 277 -15.37 0.74 14.86
C LEU A 277 -14.11 0.99 15.69
N ARG A 278 -14.18 0.82 17.01
CA ARG A 278 -13.00 1.00 17.89
C ARG A 278 -11.91 -0.02 17.60
N GLU A 279 -12.28 -1.23 17.26
CA GLU A 279 -11.35 -2.28 16.86
C GLU A 279 -10.73 -1.97 15.50
N ALA A 280 -11.52 -1.57 14.51
CA ALA A 280 -11.05 -1.15 13.19
C ALA A 280 -10.08 0.06 13.28
N VAL A 281 -10.41 1.07 14.08
CA VAL A 281 -9.53 2.22 14.33
C VAL A 281 -8.18 1.80 14.92
N ASP A 282 -8.18 0.88 15.87
CA ASP A 282 -6.96 0.34 16.48
C ASP A 282 -6.14 -0.48 15.48
N ASN A 283 -6.79 -1.30 14.65
CA ASN A 283 -6.14 -2.10 13.63
C ASN A 283 -5.54 -1.23 12.53
N VAL A 284 -6.33 -0.31 11.96
CA VAL A 284 -5.86 0.59 10.89
C VAL A 284 -4.75 1.49 11.36
N GLY A 285 -4.88 2.10 12.55
CA GLY A 285 -3.79 2.90 13.14
C GLY A 285 -2.49 2.10 13.26
N THR A 286 -2.58 0.83 13.64
CA THR A 286 -1.42 -0.06 13.73
C THR A 286 -0.84 -0.37 12.34
N ILE A 287 -1.67 -0.66 11.34
CA ILE A 287 -1.25 -0.95 9.96
C ILE A 287 -0.54 0.25 9.35
N LEU A 288 -1.08 1.46 9.51
CA LEU A 288 -0.47 2.69 9.02
C LEU A 288 0.92 2.91 9.65
N LYS A 289 1.02 2.76 10.97
CA LYS A 289 2.27 3.02 11.69
C LYS A 289 3.31 1.94 11.48
N ALA A 290 2.93 0.67 11.44
CA ALA A 290 3.87 -0.44 11.24
C ALA A 290 4.52 -0.42 9.84
N GLN A 291 3.86 0.20 8.85
CA GLN A 291 4.37 0.35 7.49
C GLN A 291 4.98 1.74 7.23
N GLN A 292 4.98 2.65 8.21
CA GLN A 292 5.65 3.94 8.11
C GLN A 292 7.13 3.82 8.43
N GLY A 293 8.00 4.12 7.46
CA GLY A 293 9.43 4.25 7.66
C GLY A 293 9.79 5.43 8.58
N GLU A 294 10.97 5.41 9.18
CA GLU A 294 11.44 6.51 10.05
C GLU A 294 11.52 7.86 9.32
N GLU A 295 11.74 7.83 8.01
CA GLU A 295 11.74 9.01 7.14
C GLU A 295 10.35 9.59 6.87
N GLY A 296 9.29 8.84 7.18
CA GLY A 296 7.90 9.29 7.08
C GLY A 296 7.08 8.64 5.96
N GLY A 297 7.71 8.06 4.95
CA GLY A 297 7.01 7.36 3.88
C GLY A 297 6.29 6.09 4.38
N VAL A 298 5.09 5.83 3.89
CA VAL A 298 4.32 4.62 4.22
C VAL A 298 4.31 3.68 3.02
N LEU A 299 4.69 2.44 3.24
CA LEU A 299 4.70 1.42 2.20
C LEU A 299 3.28 1.11 1.71
N ALA A 300 3.12 0.84 0.42
CA ALA A 300 1.81 0.55 -0.16
C ALA A 300 1.30 -0.88 0.11
N GLY A 301 2.03 -1.68 0.86
CA GLY A 301 1.70 -3.05 1.24
C GLY A 301 2.81 -4.04 0.89
N ILE A 302 2.61 -5.30 1.28
CA ILE A 302 3.62 -6.37 1.17
C ILE A 302 4.14 -6.56 -0.26
N VAL A 303 3.29 -6.40 -1.27
CA VAL A 303 3.63 -6.62 -2.68
C VAL A 303 4.17 -5.36 -3.34
N TYR A 304 3.62 -4.20 -2.97
CA TYR A 304 4.02 -2.89 -3.48
C TYR A 304 4.90 -2.19 -2.45
N HIS A 305 6.05 -2.79 -2.12
CA HIS A 305 6.89 -2.37 -0.99
C HIS A 305 7.66 -1.07 -1.28
N MET A 306 6.96 -0.05 -1.79
CA MET A 306 7.40 1.32 -2.05
C MET A 306 6.38 2.33 -1.54
N VAL A 307 6.76 3.58 -1.57
CA VAL A 307 5.98 4.74 -1.13
C VAL A 307 5.34 5.39 -2.35
N TYR A 308 4.06 5.13 -2.58
CA TYR A 308 3.28 5.68 -3.71
C TYR A 308 2.57 6.97 -3.32
N VAL A 309 2.68 7.99 -4.16
CA VAL A 309 2.09 9.31 -3.88
C VAL A 309 0.56 9.25 -3.77
N ARG A 310 -0.10 8.54 -4.68
CA ARG A 310 -1.55 8.39 -4.68
C ARG A 310 -2.06 7.64 -3.44
N ASP A 311 -1.41 6.53 -3.09
CA ASP A 311 -1.73 5.76 -1.87
C ASP A 311 -1.60 6.62 -0.63
N HIS A 312 -0.60 7.49 -0.59
CA HIS A 312 -0.40 8.41 0.54
C HIS A 312 -1.54 9.41 0.72
N TYR A 313 -2.32 9.72 -0.31
CA TYR A 313 -3.47 10.59 -0.15
C TYR A 313 -4.49 9.98 0.82
N GLY A 314 -4.88 8.72 0.63
CA GLY A 314 -5.76 8.02 1.56
C GLY A 314 -5.13 7.77 2.93
N VAL A 315 -3.83 7.45 2.96
CA VAL A 315 -3.06 7.28 4.21
C VAL A 315 -3.01 8.56 5.03
N SER A 316 -2.66 9.69 4.42
CA SER A 316 -2.55 10.99 5.08
C SER A 316 -3.89 11.45 5.64
N ARG A 317 -4.97 11.32 4.87
CA ARG A 317 -6.33 11.63 5.32
C ARG A 317 -6.75 10.77 6.50
N ALA A 318 -6.47 9.47 6.45
CA ALA A 318 -6.72 8.58 7.59
C ALA A 318 -5.94 8.99 8.84
N MET A 319 -4.66 9.31 8.70
CA MET A 319 -3.84 9.79 9.83
C MET A 319 -4.43 11.05 10.44
N LEU A 320 -4.85 12.01 9.62
CA LEU A 320 -5.50 13.25 10.07
C LEU A 320 -6.86 12.98 10.75
N ALA A 321 -7.66 12.06 10.21
CA ALA A 321 -8.95 11.67 10.80
C ALA A 321 -8.78 10.96 12.15
N LEU A 322 -7.73 10.15 12.29
CA LEU A 322 -7.35 9.46 13.52
C LEU A 322 -6.69 10.37 14.56
N GLY A 323 -6.21 11.56 14.17
CA GLY A 323 -5.54 12.53 15.06
C GLY A 323 -4.00 12.42 15.06
N HIS A 324 -3.41 11.68 14.11
CA HIS A 324 -1.97 11.49 13.95
C HIS A 324 -1.37 12.53 12.98
N SER A 325 -1.53 13.82 13.30
CA SER A 325 -1.10 14.93 12.42
C SER A 325 0.42 14.96 12.22
N GLU A 326 1.21 14.55 13.19
CA GLU A 326 2.67 14.48 13.04
C GLU A 326 3.10 13.40 12.05
N GLU A 327 2.44 12.26 12.04
CA GLU A 327 2.70 11.20 11.06
C GLU A 327 2.30 11.64 9.64
N ALA A 328 1.17 12.32 9.49
CA ALA A 328 0.76 12.92 8.21
C ALA A 328 1.76 14.00 7.74
N ARG A 329 2.29 14.81 8.66
CA ARG A 329 3.35 15.77 8.38
C ARG A 329 4.63 15.10 7.90
N LYS A 330 5.03 13.99 8.51
CA LYS A 330 6.21 13.21 8.09
C LYS A 330 6.07 12.65 6.68
N VAL A 331 4.87 12.28 6.25
CA VAL A 331 4.60 11.87 4.87
C VAL A 331 4.96 12.98 3.87
N LEU A 332 4.51 14.20 4.13
CA LEU A 332 4.83 15.36 3.28
C LEU A 332 6.32 15.75 3.38
N GLN A 333 6.93 15.60 4.55
CA GLN A 333 8.35 15.86 4.75
C GLN A 333 9.20 14.86 3.94
N PHE A 334 8.83 13.59 3.91
CA PHE A 334 9.48 12.56 3.11
C PHE A 334 9.54 12.97 1.62
N TYR A 335 8.44 13.42 1.05
CA TYR A 335 8.45 13.90 -0.33
C TYR A 335 9.27 15.16 -0.52
N PHE A 336 9.20 16.09 0.44
CA PHE A 336 9.98 17.32 0.36
C PHE A 336 11.49 17.05 0.44
N ASP A 337 11.94 16.09 1.23
CA ASP A 337 13.34 15.71 1.33
C ASP A 337 13.84 15.12 0.00
N ILE A 338 13.04 14.25 -0.64
CA ILE A 338 13.33 13.71 -1.97
C ILE A 338 13.35 14.83 -3.02
N PHE A 339 12.34 15.69 -3.04
CA PHE A 339 12.29 16.82 -3.95
C PHE A 339 13.51 17.75 -3.77
N SER A 340 13.92 18.01 -2.55
CA SER A 340 15.06 18.87 -2.25
C SER A 340 16.38 18.30 -2.79
N GLU A 341 16.49 16.99 -2.85
CA GLU A 341 17.70 16.31 -3.36
C GLU A 341 17.69 16.15 -4.90
N TYR A 342 16.53 15.78 -5.47
CA TYR A 342 16.45 15.40 -6.89
C TYR A 342 15.73 16.43 -7.77
N GLY A 343 15.00 17.38 -7.21
CA GLY A 343 14.23 18.40 -7.94
C GLY A 343 12.91 17.88 -8.55
N TYR A 344 12.53 16.64 -8.26
CA TYR A 344 11.30 16.02 -8.74
C TYR A 344 10.81 14.91 -7.80
N ILE A 345 9.57 14.49 -7.98
CA ILE A 345 8.94 13.31 -7.38
C ILE A 345 8.47 12.41 -8.51
N ARG A 346 8.51 11.10 -8.31
CA ARG A 346 7.96 10.08 -9.22
C ARG A 346 6.71 9.44 -8.60
N ASN A 347 6.07 8.56 -9.36
CA ASN A 347 4.88 7.82 -8.89
C ASN A 347 5.13 7.10 -7.56
N ALA A 348 6.27 6.40 -7.44
CA ALA A 348 6.68 5.84 -6.15
C ALA A 348 8.18 6.03 -5.89
N GLN A 349 8.53 6.08 -4.62
CA GLN A 349 9.87 6.22 -4.07
C GLN A 349 10.16 5.06 -3.12
N ALA A 350 11.41 4.60 -3.05
CA ALA A 350 11.81 3.66 -2.01
C ALA A 350 12.01 4.40 -0.66
N ALA A 351 11.56 3.81 0.43
CA ALA A 351 11.91 4.24 1.77
C ALA A 351 13.25 3.62 2.17
N GLY A 352 14.18 4.45 2.66
CA GLY A 352 15.53 4.03 3.05
C GLY A 352 16.52 3.88 1.91
N TRP A 353 16.12 4.06 0.64
CA TRP A 353 17.02 4.04 -0.51
C TRP A 353 16.88 5.30 -1.35
N LYS A 354 17.91 6.12 -1.32
CA LYS A 354 17.98 7.32 -2.14
C LYS A 354 18.14 7.00 -3.62
N GLY A 355 17.45 7.76 -4.47
CA GLY A 355 17.54 7.63 -5.92
C GLY A 355 16.89 6.38 -6.52
N VAL A 356 16.14 5.62 -5.74
CA VAL A 356 15.36 4.49 -6.23
C VAL A 356 13.91 4.92 -6.40
N PHE A 357 13.46 4.97 -7.65
CA PHE A 357 12.14 5.44 -8.05
C PHE A 357 11.42 4.41 -8.91
N HIS A 358 10.10 4.41 -8.82
CA HIS A 358 9.24 3.75 -9.79
C HIS A 358 8.55 4.82 -10.64
N PRO A 359 9.10 5.16 -11.82
CA PRO A 359 8.46 6.09 -12.73
C PRO A 359 7.23 5.45 -13.38
N HIS A 360 6.25 6.27 -13.66
CA HIS A 360 5.02 5.87 -14.34
C HIS A 360 4.77 6.76 -15.56
N GLU A 361 3.78 6.39 -16.36
CA GLU A 361 3.34 7.19 -17.48
C GLU A 361 2.77 8.52 -16.96
N ASN A 362 3.19 9.62 -17.55
CA ASN A 362 2.71 10.97 -17.16
C ASN A 362 2.82 11.28 -15.66
N ASP A 363 3.92 10.89 -15.00
CA ASP A 363 4.17 11.12 -13.56
C ASP A 363 3.86 12.56 -13.09
N GLU A 364 4.10 13.57 -13.96
CA GLU A 364 3.95 14.98 -13.61
C GLU A 364 2.51 15.50 -13.81
N THR A 365 1.49 14.67 -13.74
CA THR A 365 0.09 15.08 -13.97
C THR A 365 -0.78 14.83 -12.75
N GLU A 366 -1.16 13.59 -12.48
CA GLU A 366 -2.03 13.20 -11.38
C GLU A 366 -1.29 13.27 -10.03
N ILE A 367 -0.08 12.66 -9.93
CA ILE A 367 0.62 12.58 -8.64
C ILE A 367 0.99 13.95 -8.08
N THR A 368 1.33 14.89 -8.93
CA THR A 368 1.61 16.30 -8.54
C THR A 368 0.36 16.99 -8.00
N GLY A 369 -0.81 16.69 -8.54
CA GLY A 369 -2.08 17.14 -7.99
C GLY A 369 -2.34 16.58 -6.59
N TYR A 370 -2.10 15.29 -6.39
CA TYR A 370 -2.22 14.68 -5.06
C TYR A 370 -1.26 15.27 -4.03
N LEU A 371 -0.04 15.61 -4.40
CA LEU A 371 0.89 16.29 -3.48
C LEU A 371 0.33 17.63 -2.98
N ILE A 372 -0.28 18.42 -3.88
CA ILE A 372 -0.85 19.72 -3.53
C ILE A 372 -2.08 19.53 -2.61
N VAL A 373 -3.03 18.66 -2.98
CA VAL A 373 -4.24 18.48 -2.15
C VAL A 373 -3.90 17.90 -0.78
N GLN A 374 -2.96 16.95 -0.69
CA GLN A 374 -2.47 16.43 0.60
C GLN A 374 -1.90 17.52 1.50
N ALA A 375 -1.09 18.43 0.94
CA ALA A 375 -0.49 19.52 1.69
C ALA A 375 -1.56 20.45 2.27
N PHE A 376 -2.61 20.74 1.50
CA PHE A 376 -3.68 21.63 1.94
C PHE A 376 -4.68 20.94 2.87
N ASP A 377 -4.97 19.65 2.69
CA ASP A 377 -5.76 18.88 3.67
C ASP A 377 -5.06 18.85 5.05
N TYR A 378 -3.73 18.70 5.04
CA TYR A 378 -2.93 18.83 6.27
C TYR A 378 -3.03 20.24 6.87
N TYR A 379 -2.87 21.29 6.04
CA TYR A 379 -2.95 22.68 6.50
C TYR A 379 -4.33 23.03 7.07
N GLU A 380 -5.39 22.67 6.37
CA GLU A 380 -6.77 22.89 6.82
C GLU A 380 -7.05 22.23 8.19
N LYS A 381 -6.45 21.07 8.43
CA LYS A 381 -6.62 20.33 9.69
C LYS A 381 -5.78 20.85 10.84
N THR A 382 -4.59 21.38 10.54
CA THR A 382 -3.60 21.72 11.58
C THR A 382 -3.34 23.21 11.75
N GLY A 383 -3.57 24.01 10.69
CA GLY A 383 -3.19 25.41 10.63
C GLY A 383 -1.68 25.67 10.51
N ASP A 384 -0.86 24.63 10.24
CA ASP A 384 0.62 24.72 10.19
C ASP A 384 1.11 25.41 8.91
N ALA A 385 0.89 26.71 8.84
CA ALA A 385 1.33 27.53 7.71
C ALA A 385 2.85 27.53 7.52
N ALA A 386 3.61 27.48 8.60
CA ALA A 386 5.07 27.50 8.52
C ALA A 386 5.61 26.27 7.81
N PHE A 387 4.98 25.12 8.00
CA PHE A 387 5.36 23.90 7.29
C PHE A 387 5.00 23.97 5.81
N ILE A 388 3.83 24.50 5.45
CA ILE A 388 3.45 24.70 4.04
C ILE A 388 4.42 25.68 3.34
N GLU A 389 4.80 26.77 4.00
CA GLU A 389 5.82 27.69 3.47
C GLU A 389 7.18 26.97 3.28
N LYS A 390 7.57 26.11 4.20
CA LYS A 390 8.80 25.30 4.06
C LYS A 390 8.79 24.40 2.82
N ILE A 391 7.68 23.72 2.55
CA ILE A 391 7.56 22.78 1.40
C ILE A 391 7.10 23.48 0.11
N MET A 392 6.92 24.81 0.12
CA MET A 392 6.42 25.59 -1.02
C MET A 392 7.21 25.34 -2.32
N PRO A 393 8.55 25.21 -2.34
CA PRO A 393 9.28 24.90 -3.57
C PRO A 393 8.82 23.61 -4.27
N MET A 394 8.44 22.59 -3.50
CA MET A 394 7.87 21.34 -4.04
C MET A 394 6.46 21.56 -4.60
N LEU A 395 5.62 22.33 -3.91
CA LEU A 395 4.26 22.63 -4.38
C LEU A 395 4.28 23.51 -5.65
N GLU A 396 5.22 24.43 -5.75
CA GLU A 396 5.46 25.24 -6.95
C GLU A 396 5.88 24.39 -8.14
N TRP A 397 6.82 23.47 -7.92
CA TRP A 397 7.21 22.49 -8.93
C TRP A 397 6.01 21.67 -9.38
N ALA A 398 5.23 21.14 -8.43
CA ALA A 398 4.07 20.31 -8.72
C ALA A 398 3.02 21.02 -9.58
N ALA A 399 2.67 22.27 -9.23
CA ALA A 399 1.75 23.09 -10.03
C ALA A 399 2.32 23.39 -11.42
N SER A 400 3.60 23.76 -11.52
CA SER A 400 4.26 24.05 -12.79
C SER A 400 4.36 22.82 -13.70
N ALA A 401 4.55 21.63 -13.13
CA ALA A 401 4.56 20.38 -13.87
C ALA A 401 3.18 20.09 -14.49
N GLN A 402 2.11 20.30 -13.73
CA GLN A 402 0.75 20.17 -14.25
C GLN A 402 0.46 21.19 -15.36
N GLN A 403 0.80 22.47 -15.16
CA GLN A 403 0.58 23.55 -16.17
C GLN A 403 1.18 23.21 -17.54
N LYS A 404 2.38 22.63 -17.57
CA LYS A 404 3.07 22.24 -18.82
C LYS A 404 2.33 21.15 -19.60
N ASN A 405 1.47 20.39 -18.95
CA ASN A 405 0.75 19.26 -19.54
C ASN A 405 -0.69 19.60 -19.95
N ILE A 406 -1.13 20.84 -19.79
CA ILE A 406 -2.50 21.26 -20.15
C ILE A 406 -2.63 21.38 -21.67
N VAL A 407 -3.56 20.62 -22.23
CA VAL A 407 -3.97 20.71 -23.64
C VAL A 407 -5.49 20.75 -23.70
N LYS A 408 -6.07 21.72 -24.40
CA LYS A 408 -7.52 21.94 -24.51
C LYS A 408 -8.23 22.03 -23.13
N GLY A 409 -7.55 22.57 -22.11
CA GLY A 409 -8.07 22.64 -20.75
C GLY A 409 -8.12 21.31 -20.01
N MET A 410 -7.34 20.33 -20.42
CA MET A 410 -7.27 18.99 -19.83
C MET A 410 -5.84 18.58 -19.53
N LEU A 411 -5.62 17.94 -18.39
CA LEU A 411 -4.42 17.18 -18.10
C LEU A 411 -4.54 15.77 -18.71
N PRO A 412 -3.42 15.10 -19.07
CA PRO A 412 -3.48 13.75 -19.61
C PRO A 412 -3.78 12.72 -18.54
N PHE A 413 -4.39 11.62 -18.96
CA PHE A 413 -4.49 10.39 -18.18
C PHE A 413 -3.10 9.83 -17.90
N ASN A 414 -2.84 9.30 -16.70
CA ASN A 414 -1.50 8.83 -16.37
C ASN A 414 -1.26 7.33 -16.67
N GLY A 415 -2.27 6.63 -17.15
CA GLY A 415 -2.17 5.22 -17.48
C GLY A 415 -2.53 4.26 -16.33
N ASP A 416 -2.53 4.71 -15.09
CA ASP A 416 -2.82 3.90 -13.90
C ASP A 416 -3.59 4.67 -12.82
N GLU A 417 -4.44 5.58 -13.22
CA GLU A 417 -5.32 6.33 -12.31
C GLU A 417 -6.30 5.36 -11.63
N THR A 418 -6.34 5.38 -10.31
CA THR A 418 -6.99 4.33 -9.52
C THR A 418 -8.35 4.76 -8.99
N TYR A 419 -8.49 5.97 -8.47
CA TYR A 419 -9.78 6.45 -7.94
C TYR A 419 -10.86 6.53 -9.00
N ILE A 420 -10.47 6.83 -10.21
CA ILE A 420 -11.37 6.98 -11.35
C ILE A 420 -11.36 5.73 -12.23
N ALA A 421 -10.20 5.23 -12.58
CA ALA A 421 -10.08 4.16 -13.55
C ALA A 421 -10.20 2.76 -12.95
N GLY A 422 -9.77 2.56 -11.71
CA GLY A 422 -9.89 1.29 -11.01
C GLY A 422 -9.35 0.08 -11.78
N GLY A 423 -8.40 0.28 -12.70
CA GLY A 423 -7.92 -0.77 -13.59
C GLY A 423 -8.89 -1.13 -14.73
N VAL A 424 -9.95 -0.35 -14.94
CA VAL A 424 -10.97 -0.57 -15.99
C VAL A 424 -10.61 0.16 -17.28
N VAL A 425 -10.05 1.38 -17.15
CA VAL A 425 -9.61 2.15 -18.30
C VAL A 425 -8.27 1.63 -18.77
N PRO A 426 -8.13 1.25 -20.06
CA PRO A 426 -6.88 0.74 -20.59
C PRO A 426 -5.74 1.76 -20.48
N ARG A 427 -4.53 1.32 -20.17
CA ARG A 427 -3.32 2.18 -20.15
C ARG A 427 -2.98 2.79 -21.51
N SER A 428 -3.54 2.24 -22.59
CA SER A 428 -3.43 2.78 -23.93
C SER A 428 -4.03 4.18 -24.11
N VAL A 429 -4.85 4.65 -23.18
CA VAL A 429 -5.50 5.96 -23.23
C VAL A 429 -4.70 7.08 -22.51
N MET A 430 -3.43 6.86 -22.22
CA MET A 430 -2.58 7.77 -21.44
C MET A 430 -2.48 9.21 -21.92
N TYR A 431 -2.84 9.50 -23.16
CA TYR A 431 -2.86 10.86 -23.71
C TYR A 431 -4.25 11.46 -23.78
N HIS A 432 -5.30 10.69 -23.53
CA HIS A 432 -6.64 11.23 -23.34
C HIS A 432 -6.64 12.27 -22.20
N GLY A 433 -7.58 13.20 -22.25
CA GLY A 433 -7.83 14.06 -21.10
C GLY A 433 -8.30 13.23 -19.91
N SER A 434 -7.76 13.52 -18.73
CA SER A 434 -8.16 12.89 -17.46
C SER A 434 -9.08 13.82 -16.68
N ALA A 435 -10.26 13.35 -16.31
CA ALA A 435 -11.16 14.08 -15.42
C ALA A 435 -10.57 14.20 -14.02
N GLU A 436 -9.92 13.15 -13.51
CA GLU A 436 -9.28 13.13 -12.19
C GLU A 436 -8.12 14.12 -12.10
N ALA A 437 -7.11 13.97 -12.97
CA ALA A 437 -5.94 14.85 -12.94
C ALA A 437 -6.30 16.32 -13.16
N THR A 438 -7.29 16.59 -14.04
CA THR A 438 -7.77 17.95 -14.28
C THR A 438 -8.51 18.51 -13.07
N LEU A 439 -9.31 17.70 -12.37
CA LEU A 439 -10.00 18.11 -11.16
C LEU A 439 -9.01 18.39 -10.01
N LEU A 440 -8.01 17.53 -9.82
CA LEU A 440 -6.95 17.73 -8.84
C LEU A 440 -6.16 19.03 -9.10
N PHE A 441 -5.90 19.37 -10.36
CA PHE A 441 -5.27 20.63 -10.74
C PHE A 441 -6.14 21.85 -10.38
N ILE A 442 -7.43 21.79 -10.66
CA ILE A 442 -8.37 22.90 -10.36
C ILE A 442 -8.46 23.08 -8.84
N GLU A 443 -8.75 22.03 -8.09
CA GLU A 443 -8.98 22.12 -6.65
C GLU A 443 -7.68 22.40 -5.88
N GLY A 444 -6.61 21.67 -6.18
CA GLY A 444 -5.30 21.89 -5.58
C GLY A 444 -4.72 23.27 -5.92
N GLY A 445 -4.86 23.68 -7.18
CA GLY A 445 -4.41 24.98 -7.65
C GLY A 445 -5.14 26.14 -6.98
N ASN A 446 -6.46 26.05 -6.78
CA ASN A 446 -7.23 27.07 -6.05
C ASN A 446 -6.76 27.18 -4.60
N LYS A 447 -6.60 26.06 -3.87
CA LYS A 447 -6.08 26.05 -2.50
C LYS A 447 -4.67 26.68 -2.43
N LEU A 448 -3.80 26.37 -3.39
CA LEU A 448 -2.47 26.94 -3.49
C LEU A 448 -2.52 28.45 -3.74
N LEU A 449 -3.34 28.91 -4.70
CA LEU A 449 -3.53 30.34 -5.00
C LEU A 449 -4.03 31.12 -3.77
N ASP A 450 -5.02 30.61 -3.07
CA ASP A 450 -5.57 31.24 -1.87
C ASP A 450 -4.49 31.39 -0.79
N PHE A 451 -3.70 30.35 -0.60
CA PHE A 451 -2.61 30.36 0.39
C PHE A 451 -1.53 31.40 0.04
N VAL A 452 -1.00 31.36 -1.19
CA VAL A 452 0.10 32.27 -1.60
C VAL A 452 -0.35 33.72 -1.73
N SER A 453 -1.60 33.96 -2.20
CA SER A 453 -2.16 35.30 -2.31
C SER A 453 -2.42 35.93 -0.96
N SER A 454 -3.00 35.19 -0.02
CA SER A 454 -3.27 35.68 1.35
C SER A 454 -2.00 36.05 2.12
N ARG A 455 -0.83 35.57 1.69
CA ARG A 455 0.46 35.77 2.35
C ARG A 455 1.45 36.59 1.54
N GLY A 456 1.09 36.93 0.28
CA GLY A 456 1.98 37.69 -0.61
C GLY A 456 3.27 36.94 -0.95
N LEU A 457 3.22 35.62 -1.11
CA LEU A 457 4.40 34.79 -1.35
C LEU A 457 4.87 34.80 -2.79
N TRP A 458 3.96 35.03 -3.74
CA TRP A 458 4.26 35.05 -5.17
C TRP A 458 4.07 36.44 -5.77
N SER A 459 4.73 36.66 -6.93
CA SER A 459 4.46 37.83 -7.75
C SER A 459 3.08 37.74 -8.43
N ASP A 460 2.50 38.90 -8.75
CA ASP A 460 1.21 38.96 -9.47
C ASP A 460 1.28 38.18 -10.80
N GLU A 461 2.37 38.28 -11.55
CA GLU A 461 2.56 37.55 -12.80
C GLU A 461 2.45 36.03 -12.64
N LYS A 462 3.09 35.50 -11.60
CA LYS A 462 3.05 34.05 -11.31
C LYS A 462 1.65 33.60 -10.85
N THR A 463 1.03 34.40 -10.00
CA THR A 463 -0.32 34.16 -9.50
C THR A 463 -1.34 34.19 -10.65
N ASP A 464 -1.25 35.20 -11.53
CA ASP A 464 -2.13 35.36 -12.69
C ASP A 464 -1.94 34.26 -13.73
N SER A 465 -0.71 33.76 -13.91
CA SER A 465 -0.44 32.64 -14.81
C SER A 465 -1.16 31.38 -14.35
N LEU A 466 -1.02 30.99 -13.06
CA LEU A 466 -1.69 29.79 -12.54
C LEU A 466 -3.21 29.98 -12.55
N ARG A 467 -3.71 31.15 -12.14
CA ARG A 467 -5.15 31.48 -12.16
C ARG A 467 -5.75 31.32 -13.56
N LYS A 468 -5.09 31.84 -14.58
CA LYS A 468 -5.54 31.74 -15.97
C LYS A 468 -5.68 30.29 -16.44
N ASP A 469 -4.74 29.43 -16.06
CA ASP A 469 -4.78 28.02 -16.46
C ASP A 469 -5.90 27.26 -15.69
N ILE A 470 -6.08 27.57 -14.41
CA ILE A 470 -7.19 27.04 -13.61
C ILE A 470 -8.54 27.48 -14.17
N ASP A 471 -8.70 28.77 -14.49
CA ASP A 471 -9.93 29.32 -15.08
C ASP A 471 -10.23 28.66 -16.43
N THR A 472 -9.20 28.40 -17.25
CA THR A 472 -9.32 27.68 -18.50
C THR A 472 -9.82 26.26 -18.29
N CYS A 473 -9.17 25.49 -17.40
CA CYS A 473 -9.60 24.12 -17.08
C CYS A 473 -11.01 24.11 -16.48
N THR A 474 -11.30 25.02 -15.56
CA THR A 474 -12.63 25.16 -14.91
C THR A 474 -13.74 25.41 -15.93
N SER A 475 -13.52 26.39 -16.83
CA SER A 475 -14.53 26.76 -17.84
C SER A 475 -14.82 25.65 -18.85
N LEU A 476 -13.83 24.83 -19.16
CA LEU A 476 -13.92 23.74 -20.13
C LEU A 476 -14.23 22.37 -19.50
N TYR A 477 -14.18 22.23 -18.18
CA TYR A 477 -14.30 20.92 -17.50
C TYR A 477 -15.59 20.20 -17.89
N ARG A 478 -16.73 20.89 -17.82
CA ARG A 478 -18.02 20.28 -18.14
C ARG A 478 -18.14 19.90 -19.62
N SER A 479 -17.72 20.75 -20.52
CA SER A 479 -17.74 20.42 -21.96
C SER A 479 -16.78 19.27 -22.32
N ASN A 480 -15.68 19.15 -21.56
CA ASN A 480 -14.70 18.10 -21.78
C ASN A 480 -15.15 16.73 -21.25
N PHE A 481 -15.81 16.70 -20.08
CA PHE A 481 -16.06 15.45 -19.35
C PHE A 481 -17.54 15.09 -19.18
N PHE A 482 -18.48 15.93 -19.65
CA PHE A 482 -19.92 15.60 -19.68
C PHE A 482 -20.43 15.59 -21.12
N VAL A 483 -21.09 14.51 -21.49
CA VAL A 483 -21.78 14.37 -22.79
C VAL A 483 -23.20 13.95 -22.51
N ASP A 484 -24.16 14.71 -23.00
CA ASP A 484 -25.60 14.49 -22.78
C ASP A 484 -25.96 14.31 -21.28
N GLY A 485 -25.29 15.07 -20.40
CA GLY A 485 -25.50 15.02 -18.95
C GLY A 485 -24.77 13.87 -18.24
N ARG A 486 -24.11 12.98 -18.95
CA ARG A 486 -23.37 11.84 -18.38
C ARG A 486 -21.89 12.19 -18.19
N PHE A 487 -21.36 11.86 -17.03
CA PHE A 487 -19.96 12.05 -16.68
C PHE A 487 -19.05 10.95 -17.26
N TYR A 488 -17.91 11.35 -17.83
CA TYR A 488 -16.89 10.49 -18.37
C TYR A 488 -15.53 10.79 -17.76
N LEU A 489 -14.72 9.74 -17.58
CA LEU A 489 -13.44 9.81 -16.88
C LEU A 489 -12.32 10.34 -17.77
N ASN A 490 -12.45 10.17 -19.09
CA ASN A 490 -11.46 10.54 -20.07
C ASN A 490 -12.08 11.20 -21.28
N ASN A 491 -11.24 11.97 -22.00
CA ASN A 491 -11.63 12.61 -23.24
C ASN A 491 -10.56 12.40 -24.32
N PRO A 492 -10.82 11.57 -25.37
CA PRO A 492 -9.89 11.30 -26.46
C PRO A 492 -9.50 12.56 -27.27
N GLU A 493 -10.38 13.57 -27.33
CA GLU A 493 -10.14 14.78 -28.16
C GLU A 493 -8.90 15.59 -27.72
N ARG A 494 -8.38 15.34 -26.50
CA ARG A 494 -7.15 15.93 -26.05
C ARG A 494 -5.96 15.57 -26.94
N GLU A 495 -5.94 14.37 -27.49
CA GLU A 495 -4.83 13.86 -28.32
C GLU A 495 -4.70 14.53 -29.68
N GLU A 496 -5.75 15.14 -30.18
CA GLU A 496 -5.75 15.72 -31.51
C GLU A 496 -4.70 16.84 -31.63
N GLY A 497 -3.73 16.64 -32.50
CA GLY A 497 -2.62 17.57 -32.77
C GLY A 497 -1.42 17.40 -31.84
N ILE A 498 -1.39 16.38 -30.96
CA ILE A 498 -0.21 16.07 -30.16
C ILE A 498 0.77 15.23 -31.00
N GLU A 499 2.03 15.67 -31.05
CA GLU A 499 3.13 14.87 -31.58
C GLU A 499 3.67 13.95 -30.50
N TYR A 500 3.72 12.65 -30.79
CA TYR A 500 4.24 11.65 -29.85
C TYR A 500 5.73 11.40 -30.06
N PRO A 501 6.52 11.24 -29.00
CA PRO A 501 7.92 10.86 -29.13
C PRO A 501 8.06 9.45 -29.74
N GLU A 502 9.12 9.22 -30.50
CA GLU A 502 9.38 7.92 -31.12
C GLU A 502 9.60 6.80 -30.09
N THR A 503 10.25 7.15 -28.99
CA THR A 503 10.50 6.23 -27.87
C THR A 503 10.17 6.89 -26.54
N ARG A 504 9.60 6.10 -25.62
CA ARG A 504 9.26 6.56 -24.29
C ARG A 504 9.28 5.39 -23.31
N PRO A 505 9.73 5.59 -22.06
CA PRO A 505 9.44 4.64 -20.99
C PRO A 505 7.93 4.49 -20.84
N GLY A 506 7.43 3.29 -20.87
CA GLY A 506 6.00 3.04 -20.81
C GLY A 506 5.66 1.58 -20.54
N VAL A 507 4.42 1.21 -20.69
CA VAL A 507 3.87 -0.08 -20.30
C VAL A 507 3.70 -0.99 -21.50
N CYS A 508 4.10 -2.25 -21.36
CA CYS A 508 3.76 -3.30 -22.33
C CYS A 508 2.31 -3.76 -22.11
N LEU A 509 1.57 -3.96 -23.20
CA LEU A 509 0.17 -4.41 -23.18
C LEU A 509 0.02 -5.93 -23.08
N TYR A 510 1.12 -6.69 -23.08
CA TYR A 510 1.10 -8.15 -23.02
C TYR A 510 1.17 -8.70 -21.58
N PRO A 511 0.57 -9.88 -21.33
CA PRO A 511 0.78 -10.61 -20.07
C PRO A 511 2.27 -10.90 -19.83
N GLY A 512 2.75 -10.79 -18.61
CA GLY A 512 4.16 -10.95 -18.29
C GLY A 512 5.02 -9.72 -18.61
N TYR A 513 4.41 -8.61 -18.80
CA TYR A 513 4.99 -7.34 -19.24
C TYR A 513 6.09 -6.75 -18.33
N LEU A 514 6.31 -7.27 -17.16
CA LEU A 514 7.29 -6.74 -16.21
C LEU A 514 8.70 -6.65 -16.81
N ASP A 515 9.07 -7.59 -17.65
CA ASP A 515 10.37 -7.58 -18.33
C ASP A 515 10.41 -6.62 -19.53
N HIS A 516 9.27 -6.16 -20.00
CA HIS A 516 9.10 -5.33 -21.18
C HIS A 516 9.01 -3.83 -20.90
N TYR A 517 9.21 -3.44 -19.67
CA TYR A 517 8.96 -2.08 -19.20
C TYR A 517 10.04 -1.07 -19.58
N LEU A 518 11.23 -1.49 -19.94
CA LEU A 518 12.39 -0.61 -20.01
C LEU A 518 12.47 0.22 -21.28
N GLU A 519 11.89 -0.28 -22.38
CA GLU A 519 11.87 0.41 -23.67
C GLU A 519 10.54 0.20 -24.35
N THR A 520 9.84 1.29 -24.67
CA THR A 520 8.59 1.25 -25.45
C THR A 520 8.69 2.22 -26.62
N TYR A 521 8.00 1.88 -27.68
CA TYR A 521 7.98 2.64 -28.93
C TYR A 521 6.55 3.08 -29.23
N HIS A 522 6.43 4.30 -29.78
CA HIS A 522 5.17 4.80 -30.31
C HIS A 522 4.75 4.00 -31.55
N TYR A 523 3.49 3.54 -31.57
CA TYR A 523 2.92 2.80 -32.68
C TYR A 523 1.53 3.30 -33.05
N LYS A 524 1.42 3.90 -34.28
CA LYS A 524 0.14 4.32 -34.93
C LYS A 524 -0.88 5.00 -34.01
N GLY A 525 -0.47 5.98 -33.22
CA GLY A 525 -1.37 6.68 -32.31
C GLY A 525 -0.84 6.73 -30.87
N PRO A 526 -1.69 6.87 -29.87
CA PRO A 526 -1.29 7.06 -28.47
C PRO A 526 -0.75 5.81 -27.77
N LEU A 527 -0.71 4.67 -28.45
CA LEU A 527 -0.24 3.42 -27.87
C LEU A 527 1.29 3.32 -27.91
N TYR A 528 1.86 2.89 -26.80
CA TYR A 528 3.27 2.56 -26.66
C TYR A 528 3.44 1.06 -26.46
N PHE A 529 4.32 0.46 -27.25
CA PHE A 529 4.69 -0.93 -27.14
C PHE A 529 6.15 -1.03 -26.76
N CYS A 530 6.50 -2.03 -25.95
CA CYS A 530 7.89 -2.34 -25.69
C CYS A 530 8.56 -2.89 -26.97
N LYS A 531 9.90 -2.90 -26.97
CA LYS A 531 10.66 -3.39 -28.12
C LYS A 531 10.25 -4.78 -28.55
N ASP A 532 10.08 -5.71 -27.62
CA ASP A 532 9.71 -7.09 -27.93
C ASP A 532 8.29 -7.20 -28.51
N CYS A 533 7.36 -6.35 -28.08
CA CYS A 533 6.03 -6.29 -28.68
C CYS A 533 6.10 -5.75 -30.11
N MET A 534 6.98 -4.78 -30.41
CA MET A 534 7.15 -4.25 -31.76
C MET A 534 7.80 -5.24 -32.72
N GLU A 535 8.61 -6.17 -32.23
CA GLU A 535 9.23 -7.24 -33.03
C GLU A 535 8.26 -8.42 -33.31
N ARG A 536 7.10 -8.46 -32.64
CA ARG A 536 6.05 -9.49 -32.87
C ARG A 536 5.13 -9.10 -34.02
N ASP A 537 4.35 -10.08 -34.47
CA ASP A 537 3.28 -9.80 -35.43
C ASP A 537 2.18 -8.93 -34.80
N MET A 538 2.28 -7.63 -35.06
CA MET A 538 1.35 -6.62 -34.54
C MET A 538 -0.07 -6.75 -35.15
N SER A 539 -0.28 -7.60 -36.16
CA SER A 539 -1.60 -7.83 -36.75
C SER A 539 -2.58 -8.51 -35.78
N GLU A 540 -2.05 -9.20 -34.77
CA GLU A 540 -2.84 -9.85 -33.72
C GLU A 540 -3.23 -8.89 -32.56
N ILE A 541 -2.68 -7.66 -32.54
CA ILE A 541 -2.97 -6.68 -31.49
C ILE A 541 -4.15 -5.83 -31.96
N GLU A 542 -5.28 -5.99 -31.30
CA GLU A 542 -6.44 -5.11 -31.49
C GLU A 542 -6.17 -3.76 -30.80
N ILE A 543 -6.03 -2.70 -31.60
CA ILE A 543 -5.90 -1.33 -31.11
C ILE A 543 -7.32 -0.83 -30.83
N PRO A 544 -7.70 -0.58 -29.55
CA PRO A 544 -9.02 -0.09 -29.23
C PRO A 544 -9.28 1.25 -29.92
N ALA A 545 -10.46 1.42 -30.50
CA ALA A 545 -10.88 2.73 -31.00
C ALA A 545 -10.95 3.72 -29.82
N PRO A 546 -10.58 5.00 -30.04
CA PRO A 546 -10.72 6.02 -29.01
C PRO A 546 -12.16 6.08 -28.49
N GLN A 547 -12.35 5.89 -27.20
CA GLN A 547 -13.67 5.93 -26.57
C GLN A 547 -13.64 6.62 -25.21
N ARG A 548 -14.81 7.07 -24.77
CA ARG A 548 -15.01 7.63 -23.43
C ARG A 548 -15.49 6.53 -22.47
N TYR A 549 -14.94 6.53 -21.27
CA TYR A 549 -15.29 5.58 -20.21
C TYR A 549 -16.12 6.29 -19.13
N SER A 550 -17.16 5.62 -18.66
CA SER A 550 -18.00 6.10 -17.56
C SER A 550 -18.16 4.98 -16.54
N ILE A 551 -17.64 5.20 -15.34
CA ILE A 551 -17.58 4.20 -14.26
C ILE A 551 -18.28 4.79 -13.03
N PRO A 552 -19.44 4.26 -12.60
CA PRO A 552 -20.22 4.86 -11.51
C PRO A 552 -19.44 5.02 -10.20
N SER A 553 -18.59 4.06 -9.79
CA SER A 553 -17.81 4.18 -8.57
C SER A 553 -16.90 5.42 -8.55
N ALA A 554 -16.43 5.85 -9.72
CA ALA A 554 -15.61 7.04 -9.86
C ALA A 554 -16.38 8.36 -9.68
N PHE A 555 -17.71 8.34 -9.74
CA PHE A 555 -18.54 9.52 -9.46
C PHE A 555 -18.50 9.96 -8.00
N LEU A 556 -17.92 9.12 -7.13
CA LEU A 556 -17.72 9.43 -5.72
C LEU A 556 -16.46 10.30 -5.47
N PHE A 557 -15.55 10.39 -6.42
CA PHE A 557 -14.31 11.13 -6.28
C PHE A 557 -14.51 12.62 -5.98
N PRO A 558 -15.45 13.37 -6.62
CA PRO A 558 -15.75 14.76 -6.27
C PRO A 558 -16.18 14.96 -4.82
N PHE A 559 -16.83 13.97 -4.19
CA PHE A 559 -17.15 14.01 -2.76
C PHE A 559 -15.89 13.81 -1.92
N TYR A 560 -15.06 12.85 -2.31
CA TYR A 560 -13.92 12.45 -1.53
C TYR A 560 -12.85 13.57 -1.42
N ILE A 561 -12.62 14.32 -2.49
CA ILE A 561 -11.70 15.48 -2.47
C ILE A 561 -12.39 16.79 -2.09
N ASP A 562 -13.67 16.76 -1.73
CA ASP A 562 -14.49 17.94 -1.43
C ASP A 562 -14.48 18.99 -2.54
N ALA A 563 -14.63 18.54 -3.80
CA ALA A 563 -14.46 19.37 -4.98
C ALA A 563 -15.47 20.53 -5.01
N SER A 564 -14.95 21.76 -5.06
CA SER A 564 -15.74 22.99 -5.14
C SER A 564 -16.26 23.28 -6.54
N LEU A 565 -15.68 22.66 -7.56
CA LEU A 565 -16.09 22.78 -8.95
C LEU A 565 -17.53 22.29 -9.18
N PHE A 566 -17.98 21.27 -8.46
CA PHE A 566 -19.30 20.70 -8.59
C PHE A 566 -20.27 21.37 -7.63
N THR A 567 -21.48 21.72 -8.14
CA THR A 567 -22.57 22.11 -7.26
C THR A 567 -23.07 20.94 -6.43
N GLU A 568 -23.75 21.20 -5.31
CA GLU A 568 -24.33 20.12 -4.49
C GLU A 568 -25.34 19.28 -5.29
N GLU A 569 -26.13 19.90 -6.18
CA GLU A 569 -27.07 19.20 -7.07
C GLU A 569 -26.33 18.26 -8.05
N GLU A 570 -25.21 18.70 -8.62
CA GLU A 570 -24.39 17.84 -9.50
C GLU A 570 -23.79 16.67 -8.74
N LYS A 571 -23.27 16.90 -7.52
CA LYS A 571 -22.76 15.83 -6.66
C LYS A 571 -23.87 14.85 -6.29
N GLU A 572 -25.06 15.34 -5.89
CA GLU A 572 -26.20 14.49 -5.57
C GLU A 572 -26.64 13.64 -6.78
N ASN A 573 -26.64 14.20 -7.99
CA ASN A 573 -26.96 13.45 -9.21
C ASN A 573 -25.94 12.34 -9.49
N LEU A 574 -24.63 12.62 -9.33
CA LEU A 574 -23.58 11.61 -9.47
C LEU A 574 -23.74 10.50 -8.41
N LEU A 575 -24.02 10.87 -7.17
CA LEU A 575 -24.26 9.92 -6.09
C LEU A 575 -25.50 9.05 -6.36
N GLN A 576 -26.58 9.65 -6.91
CA GLN A 576 -27.80 8.93 -7.21
C GLN A 576 -27.59 7.83 -8.26
N GLU A 577 -26.72 8.04 -9.26
CA GLU A 577 -26.37 6.98 -10.23
C GLU A 577 -25.70 5.78 -9.53
N VAL A 578 -24.85 6.02 -8.55
CA VAL A 578 -24.21 4.95 -7.76
C VAL A 578 -25.22 4.25 -6.86
N ILE A 579 -26.13 5.01 -6.23
CA ILE A 579 -27.22 4.46 -5.41
C ILE A 579 -28.13 3.56 -6.26
N ASP A 580 -28.53 4.01 -7.43
CA ASP A 580 -29.43 3.25 -8.33
C ASP A 580 -28.76 1.94 -8.78
N LEU A 581 -27.47 1.99 -9.12
CA LEU A 581 -26.70 0.79 -9.43
C LEU A 581 -26.65 -0.17 -8.23
N TYR A 582 -26.34 0.36 -7.05
CA TYR A 582 -26.27 -0.42 -5.82
C TYR A 582 -27.60 -1.08 -5.45
N LEU A 583 -28.71 -0.34 -5.49
CA LEU A 583 -30.04 -0.87 -5.22
C LEU A 583 -30.49 -1.93 -6.23
N LYS A 584 -30.03 -1.81 -7.48
CA LYS A 584 -30.33 -2.76 -8.55
C LYS A 584 -29.51 -4.04 -8.48
N THR A 585 -28.22 -3.94 -8.12
CA THR A 585 -27.26 -5.03 -8.27
C THR A 585 -26.66 -5.54 -6.96
N GLY A 586 -26.78 -4.77 -5.86
CA GLY A 586 -26.08 -4.99 -4.60
C GLY A 586 -24.57 -4.64 -4.67
N LYS A 587 -24.10 -4.10 -5.80
CA LYS A 587 -22.70 -3.73 -6.06
C LYS A 587 -22.64 -2.27 -6.53
N ILE A 588 -21.51 -1.60 -6.32
CA ILE A 588 -21.26 -0.24 -6.83
C ILE A 588 -20.41 -0.23 -8.10
N SER A 589 -20.02 -1.40 -8.57
CA SER A 589 -19.31 -1.62 -9.83
C SER A 589 -20.14 -2.55 -10.72
N SER A 590 -20.12 -2.29 -12.03
CA SER A 590 -20.69 -3.21 -13.03
C SER A 590 -19.79 -4.42 -13.30
N GLN A 591 -18.60 -4.46 -12.70
CA GLN A 591 -17.62 -5.54 -12.82
C GLN A 591 -17.69 -6.50 -11.63
N ASP A 592 -17.15 -7.71 -11.81
CA ASP A 592 -17.01 -8.67 -10.72
C ASP A 592 -15.94 -8.24 -9.70
N ARG A 593 -15.03 -7.34 -10.10
CA ARG A 593 -13.99 -6.76 -9.27
C ARG A 593 -14.49 -5.49 -8.58
N ILE A 594 -14.27 -5.39 -7.27
CA ILE A 594 -14.53 -4.22 -6.43
C ILE A 594 -13.21 -3.85 -5.76
N LEU A 595 -12.83 -2.56 -5.83
CA LEU A 595 -11.63 -2.07 -5.18
C LEU A 595 -11.83 -1.97 -3.66
N GLY A 596 -10.77 -2.14 -2.91
CA GLY A 596 -10.83 -2.20 -1.45
C GLY A 596 -11.40 -0.95 -0.78
N TYR A 597 -11.29 0.19 -1.43
CA TYR A 597 -11.80 1.49 -0.95
C TYR A 597 -13.18 1.90 -1.52
N ASP A 598 -13.73 1.18 -2.50
CA ASP A 598 -14.97 1.59 -3.18
C ASP A 598 -16.13 1.84 -2.22
N TYR A 599 -16.37 0.89 -1.30
CA TYR A 599 -17.42 1.07 -0.29
C TYR A 599 -17.09 2.14 0.74
N GLY A 600 -15.82 2.43 0.99
CA GLY A 600 -15.40 3.55 1.83
C GLY A 600 -15.78 4.89 1.20
N MET A 601 -15.44 5.09 -0.07
CA MET A 601 -15.82 6.31 -0.79
C MET A 601 -17.34 6.46 -0.88
N PHE A 602 -18.07 5.37 -1.13
CA PHE A 602 -19.53 5.37 -1.16
C PHE A 602 -20.12 5.73 0.21
N LEU A 603 -19.64 5.12 1.28
CA LEU A 603 -20.06 5.45 2.64
C LEU A 603 -19.77 6.92 2.99
N TYR A 604 -18.59 7.43 2.59
CA TYR A 604 -18.21 8.82 2.82
C TYR A 604 -19.22 9.79 2.18
N ALA A 605 -19.58 9.57 0.91
CA ALA A 605 -20.56 10.38 0.21
C ALA A 605 -21.96 10.26 0.84
N LEU A 606 -22.43 9.05 1.19
CA LEU A 606 -23.71 8.83 1.86
C LEU A 606 -23.77 9.49 3.25
N ALA A 607 -22.67 9.44 4.01
CA ALA A 607 -22.61 10.06 5.32
C ALA A 607 -22.68 11.60 5.24
N ARG A 608 -21.95 12.19 4.29
CA ARG A 608 -21.94 13.65 4.04
C ARG A 608 -23.30 14.19 3.60
N THR A 609 -24.07 13.41 2.84
CA THR A 609 -25.43 13.78 2.37
C THR A 609 -26.54 13.34 3.33
N GLY A 610 -26.21 12.67 4.44
CA GLY A 610 -27.21 12.16 5.38
C GLY A 610 -28.12 11.07 4.79
N ASN A 611 -27.65 10.33 3.78
CA ASN A 611 -28.45 9.33 3.09
C ASN A 611 -28.70 8.10 3.98
N PRO A 612 -29.95 7.58 4.07
CA PRO A 612 -30.31 6.46 4.94
C PRO A 612 -29.60 5.14 4.62
N LEU A 613 -29.06 4.95 3.41
CA LEU A 613 -28.28 3.78 3.01
C LEU A 613 -26.93 3.70 3.74
N ALA A 614 -26.44 4.80 4.33
CA ALA A 614 -25.14 4.85 4.99
C ALA A 614 -24.96 3.72 6.03
N GLY A 615 -25.99 3.39 6.80
CA GLY A 615 -25.92 2.33 7.79
C GLY A 615 -25.79 0.91 7.21
N GLU A 616 -26.38 0.65 6.06
CA GLU A 616 -26.26 -0.62 5.33
C GLU A 616 -24.85 -0.75 4.71
N VAL A 617 -24.40 0.30 4.02
CA VAL A 617 -23.09 0.34 3.38
C VAL A 617 -21.97 0.27 4.41
N TYR A 618 -22.12 0.93 5.58
CA TYR A 618 -21.19 0.80 6.70
C TYR A 618 -21.01 -0.66 7.12
N ARG A 619 -22.10 -1.40 7.35
CA ARG A 619 -22.00 -2.81 7.74
C ARG A 619 -21.34 -3.64 6.66
N LYS A 620 -21.74 -3.46 5.39
CA LYS A 620 -21.13 -4.16 4.25
C LYS A 620 -19.64 -3.92 4.14
N MET A 621 -19.20 -2.66 4.24
CA MET A 621 -17.78 -2.30 4.24
C MET A 621 -17.02 -2.93 5.42
N MET A 622 -17.62 -2.90 6.63
CA MET A 622 -16.99 -3.48 7.81
C MET A 622 -16.88 -5.02 7.75
N ASP A 623 -17.83 -5.68 7.11
CA ASP A 623 -17.83 -7.14 6.91
C ASP A 623 -16.80 -7.60 5.85
N MET A 624 -16.29 -6.68 5.03
CA MET A 624 -15.23 -6.99 4.03
C MET A 624 -13.83 -7.04 4.62
N ARG A 625 -13.62 -6.67 5.88
CA ARG A 625 -12.30 -6.79 6.53
C ARG A 625 -11.86 -8.25 6.59
N ASP A 626 -10.56 -8.45 6.41
CA ASP A 626 -9.95 -9.73 6.67
C ASP A 626 -9.85 -10.04 8.18
N GLU A 627 -9.32 -11.18 8.55
CA GLU A 627 -9.19 -11.61 9.95
C GLU A 627 -8.24 -10.72 10.77
N THR A 628 -7.33 -10.01 10.12
CA THR A 628 -6.43 -9.02 10.77
C THR A 628 -7.12 -7.69 11.01
N GLY A 629 -8.31 -7.49 10.44
CA GLY A 629 -9.08 -6.25 10.48
C GLY A 629 -8.67 -5.21 9.44
N ALA A 630 -7.92 -5.63 8.41
CA ALA A 630 -7.53 -4.82 7.26
C ALA A 630 -8.51 -4.98 6.09
N TRP A 631 -8.39 -4.08 5.11
CA TRP A 631 -8.98 -4.26 3.79
C TRP A 631 -7.85 -4.58 2.80
N VAL A 632 -8.20 -5.38 1.78
CA VAL A 632 -7.28 -5.75 0.70
C VAL A 632 -7.45 -4.83 -0.50
N GLU A 633 -6.52 -4.86 -1.44
CA GLU A 633 -6.54 -4.00 -2.61
C GLU A 633 -7.82 -4.14 -3.45
N TYR A 634 -8.29 -5.39 -3.68
CA TYR A 634 -9.55 -5.63 -4.37
C TYR A 634 -10.17 -6.99 -4.00
N TYR A 635 -11.46 -7.09 -4.30
CA TYR A 635 -12.27 -8.29 -4.09
C TYR A 635 -12.85 -8.75 -5.43
N VAL A 636 -12.90 -10.06 -5.65
CA VAL A 636 -13.58 -10.68 -6.78
C VAL A 636 -14.72 -11.52 -6.23
N ASP A 637 -15.95 -11.25 -6.66
CA ASP A 637 -17.17 -11.87 -6.12
C ASP A 637 -17.28 -11.84 -4.58
N GLY A 638 -16.76 -10.78 -3.97
CA GLY A 638 -16.74 -10.58 -2.51
C GLY A 638 -15.63 -11.32 -1.76
N VAL A 639 -14.77 -12.06 -2.47
CA VAL A 639 -13.62 -12.76 -1.90
C VAL A 639 -12.37 -11.89 -2.01
N PRO A 640 -11.58 -11.72 -0.94
CA PRO A 640 -10.28 -11.03 -1.01
C PRO A 640 -9.38 -11.66 -2.08
N ASN A 641 -8.82 -10.84 -2.98
CA ASN A 641 -8.00 -11.33 -4.10
C ASN A 641 -6.75 -10.47 -4.36
N GLY A 642 -6.78 -9.20 -3.96
CA GLY A 642 -5.66 -8.28 -4.15
C GLY A 642 -4.62 -8.35 -3.02
N CYS A 643 -3.64 -7.45 -3.07
CA CYS A 643 -2.62 -7.29 -2.05
C CYS A 643 -3.25 -7.09 -0.66
N PRO A 644 -2.91 -7.91 0.36
CA PRO A 644 -3.42 -7.74 1.72
C PRO A 644 -2.66 -6.65 2.49
N CYS A 645 -3.15 -6.34 3.69
CA CYS A 645 -2.53 -5.39 4.62
C CYS A 645 -2.30 -4.00 4.00
N ARG A 646 -3.27 -3.54 3.20
CA ARG A 646 -3.19 -2.29 2.45
C ARG A 646 -3.48 -1.08 3.34
N PRO A 647 -2.54 -0.15 3.50
CA PRO A 647 -2.74 1.03 4.32
C PRO A 647 -3.71 2.03 3.68
N TRP A 648 -3.68 2.20 2.36
CA TRP A 648 -4.52 3.15 1.64
C TRP A 648 -6.00 2.77 1.70
N GLU A 649 -6.36 1.58 1.27
CA GLU A 649 -7.73 1.08 1.30
C GLU A 649 -8.29 1.07 2.72
N SER A 650 -7.47 0.60 3.67
CA SER A 650 -7.82 0.63 5.09
C SER A 650 -7.99 2.06 5.61
N GLY A 651 -7.18 2.99 5.10
CA GLY A 651 -7.23 4.41 5.44
C GLY A 651 -8.51 5.09 4.99
N ILE A 652 -8.90 4.92 3.74
CA ILE A 652 -10.15 5.49 3.19
C ILE A 652 -11.37 4.93 3.92
N ASN A 653 -11.41 3.61 4.14
CA ASN A 653 -12.53 2.96 4.80
C ASN A 653 -12.68 3.41 6.26
N ILE A 654 -11.58 3.61 6.99
CA ILE A 654 -11.66 4.08 8.38
C ILE A 654 -12.06 5.55 8.46
N GLU A 655 -11.59 6.41 7.55
CA GLU A 655 -12.02 7.80 7.46
C GLU A 655 -13.53 7.88 7.22
N ALA A 656 -14.04 7.11 6.25
CA ALA A 656 -15.47 7.03 5.95
C ALA A 656 -16.31 6.52 7.13
N ALA A 657 -15.81 5.52 7.86
CA ALA A 657 -16.46 5.00 9.06
C ALA A 657 -16.52 6.05 10.18
N LEU A 658 -15.48 6.87 10.33
CA LEU A 658 -15.47 7.97 11.29
C LEU A 658 -16.41 9.11 10.90
N GLU A 659 -16.51 9.44 9.61
CA GLU A 659 -17.45 10.42 9.08
C GLU A 659 -18.89 9.96 9.32
N TYR A 660 -19.20 8.68 9.02
CA TYR A 660 -20.51 8.11 9.31
C TYR A 660 -20.83 8.15 10.81
N ALA A 661 -19.88 7.82 11.68
CA ALA A 661 -20.10 7.87 13.12
C ALA A 661 -20.36 9.30 13.64
N ALA A 662 -19.80 10.32 12.98
CA ALA A 662 -19.97 11.74 13.31
C ALA A 662 -21.27 12.33 12.76
N SER A 663 -21.77 11.86 11.61
CA SER A 663 -22.95 12.41 10.94
C SER A 663 -24.25 12.22 11.74
N GLY A 664 -24.28 11.33 12.72
CA GLY A 664 -25.46 11.05 13.55
C GLY A 664 -26.63 10.41 12.80
N THR A 665 -26.40 9.96 11.56
CA THR A 665 -27.41 9.27 10.74
C THR A 665 -27.70 7.91 11.39
N THR A 666 -28.74 7.87 12.24
CA THR A 666 -29.16 6.61 12.87
C THR A 666 -29.83 5.74 11.82
N SER A 667 -29.31 4.57 11.58
CA SER A 667 -30.10 3.50 10.98
C SER A 667 -31.28 3.23 11.91
N ASN A 668 -32.49 3.59 11.50
CA ASN A 668 -33.67 3.03 12.12
C ASN A 668 -33.59 1.50 12.01
N PRO A 669 -33.88 0.77 13.09
CA PRO A 669 -33.70 -0.68 13.15
C PRO A 669 -34.59 -1.41 12.13
#